data_6b1bef023fd8145e2fcb5dc2138c3aba
#
_entry.id   6b1bef023fd8145e2fcb5dc2138c3aba
#
_cell.length_a   1.000
_cell.length_b   1.000
_cell.length_c   1.000
_cell.angle_alpha   90.00
_cell.angle_beta   90.00
_cell.angle_gamma   90.00
#
_symmetry.space_group_name_H-M   'P 1'
#
loop_
_entity.id
_entity.type
_entity.pdbx_description
1 polymer ?
#
loop_
_entity_poly.entity_id
_entity_poly.type
_entity_poly.pdbx_seq_one_letter_code
_entity_poly.pdbx_strand_id
1 'polypeptide(L)'
;MMVRRTRTLAVALCAAAIAACDSPTDPASPAIKGDIGPNETVATTCVTGATSLVVSVYPKTVAVGAHATPYASVYSATGVALSSRSVKWTIQDTTIVHVTGIDSNGRPILTGRRAGTTNIVGWCGSITTSKPLTVTSTSTANIMSVTFSAQSVPVGQTTQAVAKETTSSGTAVTLGTVTWTSSNAAIATISSTGLVTGKGAGTATITAKTSTATGSKSITIGSSSSVASPSVSGIVAAEPATPQITPAYGALPTASRVVRVAAGGNLQAALDNALPGDAILLAAGAKFTGNFVLRNKNIASPCSAWITVRTDATAPTLGQRTTPSIAAGYAKLVSTTVAPALKTDPKASCYRVSGLEIVLPVISSYNYGLIFLGDGGNLSAGETQTTMDMAPRNLVLDHLYIHGEAGSNFTRCIALNSASTVIADSWISECHAKGFDSQAIGGWNGPGPYLIQNNYLAAAGENIMFGGADPHITNLVPSDITIRGNHFWKNPAWKDVWTIKNLLELKNSRRLLIENNVFENNWIAAQTGMAIIFKSANDGGTAPWQGTTDVTFRYNIVRNSPQGLAIAAHPETNPAVHVARVRVENNLFYNIGTYNGTSYGRMLILLQDPHDLNIVHNTMIHNYTGDGQMMISDVSYGAARNIVLSDNVATKGGPYGAVMYSGAQIGTASLNAFASSYWAFDRNVVIGLAAEFVPWHPQSSYYAATMDAVGFTNASGGDYSLGSASPYRGKATDSKDPGADFPGLRQRTGTTIVQ
;
A
#
# COMPACT_ATOMS: atom_id res chain seq x y z
N MET A 1 -48.36 7.37 -6.22
CA MET A 1 -48.12 5.93 -6.07
C MET A 1 -46.66 5.69 -6.47
N MET A 2 -45.75 5.78 -5.50
CA MET A 2 -44.32 5.91 -5.72
C MET A 2 -43.62 4.68 -5.11
N VAL A 3 -43.13 3.81 -5.95
CA VAL A 3 -42.46 2.56 -5.55
C VAL A 3 -41.04 2.91 -5.08
N ARG A 4 -40.78 2.78 -3.78
CA ARG A 4 -39.42 2.83 -3.19
C ARG A 4 -38.70 1.54 -3.56
N ARG A 5 -37.70 1.65 -4.43
CA ARG A 5 -36.69 0.62 -4.58
C ARG A 5 -35.56 0.90 -3.60
N THR A 6 -35.51 0.12 -2.54
CA THR A 6 -34.34 0.01 -1.66
C THR A 6 -33.18 -0.61 -2.44
N ARG A 7 -32.16 0.18 -2.78
CA ARG A 7 -30.87 -0.34 -3.23
C ARG A 7 -29.99 -0.53 -1.99
N THR A 8 -29.86 -1.75 -1.55
CA THR A 8 -28.79 -2.17 -0.63
C THR A 8 -27.48 -2.09 -1.42
N LEU A 9 -26.70 -1.07 -1.21
CA LEU A 9 -25.41 -0.89 -1.87
C LEU A 9 -24.37 -1.72 -1.13
N ALA A 10 -23.76 -2.64 -1.83
CA ALA A 10 -22.71 -3.52 -1.34
C ALA A 10 -21.45 -2.71 -0.98
N VAL A 11 -21.28 -2.37 0.29
CA VAL A 11 -20.05 -1.79 0.86
C VAL A 11 -19.00 -2.87 1.15
N ALA A 12 -19.37 -4.14 0.99
CA ALA A 12 -18.50 -5.29 1.28
C ALA A 12 -17.28 -5.47 0.33
N LEU A 13 -17.15 -4.66 -0.74
CA LEU A 13 -16.08 -4.88 -1.76
C LEU A 13 -14.77 -4.14 -1.50
N CYS A 14 -14.64 -3.31 -0.46
CA CYS A 14 -13.39 -2.56 -0.24
C CYS A 14 -12.30 -3.31 0.51
N ALA A 15 -12.65 -4.27 1.35
CA ALA A 15 -11.66 -5.05 2.12
C ALA A 15 -10.95 -6.12 1.26
N ALA A 16 -11.64 -6.67 0.25
CA ALA A 16 -11.09 -7.76 -0.57
C ALA A 16 -10.07 -7.35 -1.63
N ALA A 17 -9.99 -6.07 -1.98
CA ALA A 17 -9.14 -5.61 -3.09
C ALA A 17 -7.68 -5.27 -2.70
N ILE A 18 -7.33 -5.31 -1.42
CA ILE A 18 -5.96 -5.03 -0.93
C ILE A 18 -5.14 -6.31 -0.75
N ALA A 19 -5.77 -7.48 -0.73
CA ALA A 19 -5.13 -8.77 -0.47
C ALA A 19 -4.56 -9.50 -1.72
N ALA A 20 -4.70 -8.95 -2.93
CA ALA A 20 -4.26 -9.62 -4.13
C ALA A 20 -2.79 -9.34 -4.48
N CYS A 21 -1.88 -9.92 -3.73
CA CYS A 21 -0.52 -10.26 -4.17
C CYS A 21 -0.33 -11.76 -3.94
N ASP A 22 -1.08 -12.59 -4.66
CA ASP A 22 -0.92 -14.03 -4.60
C ASP A 22 0.03 -14.55 -5.68
N SER A 23 0.77 -15.56 -5.27
CA SER A 23 1.71 -16.36 -6.04
C SER A 23 1.08 -17.02 -7.28
N PRO A 24 1.87 -17.48 -8.26
CA PRO A 24 1.38 -17.93 -9.55
C PRO A 24 0.47 -19.16 -9.44
N THR A 25 -0.68 -19.09 -10.11
CA THR A 25 -1.62 -20.21 -10.26
C THR A 25 -1.09 -21.25 -11.26
N ASP A 26 -0.88 -22.46 -10.79
CA ASP A 26 -0.62 -23.64 -11.60
C ASP A 26 -1.93 -24.15 -12.26
N PRO A 27 -1.91 -24.69 -13.47
CA PRO A 27 -3.12 -25.08 -14.20
C PRO A 27 -3.85 -26.27 -13.58
N ALA A 28 -5.17 -26.27 -13.70
CA ALA A 28 -6.11 -27.23 -13.13
C ALA A 28 -5.87 -28.70 -13.51
N SER A 29 -6.02 -29.61 -12.55
CA SER A 29 -6.09 -31.03 -12.74
C SER A 29 -7.43 -31.64 -12.26
N PRO A 30 -7.88 -32.78 -12.80
CA PRO A 30 -9.25 -33.25 -12.73
C PRO A 30 -9.67 -33.78 -11.35
N ALA A 31 -10.98 -33.67 -11.08
CA ALA A 31 -11.63 -34.05 -9.84
C ALA A 31 -11.50 -35.58 -9.54
N ILE A 32 -11.15 -35.88 -8.28
CA ILE A 32 -11.31 -37.24 -7.72
C ILE A 32 -12.50 -37.18 -6.75
N LYS A 33 -13.55 -37.95 -7.05
CA LYS A 33 -14.66 -38.25 -6.14
C LYS A 33 -14.22 -39.39 -5.21
N GLY A 34 -14.40 -39.24 -3.90
CA GLY A 34 -14.26 -40.34 -2.97
C GLY A 34 -14.48 -39.90 -1.53
N ASP A 35 -15.47 -40.50 -0.86
CA ASP A 35 -15.68 -40.40 0.59
C ASP A 35 -14.45 -40.94 1.32
N ILE A 36 -13.87 -40.15 2.21
CA ILE A 36 -12.74 -40.58 3.05
C ILE A 36 -13.34 -41.16 4.34
N GLY A 37 -13.54 -42.46 4.38
CA GLY A 37 -13.96 -43.20 5.57
C GLY A 37 -12.82 -43.33 6.60
N PRO A 38 -13.14 -43.64 7.87
CA PRO A 38 -12.13 -43.93 8.89
C PRO A 38 -11.50 -45.29 8.57
N ASN A 39 -10.21 -45.35 8.34
CA ASN A 39 -9.38 -46.54 8.11
C ASN A 39 -9.22 -47.07 6.67
N GLU A 40 -9.12 -46.27 5.66
CA GLU A 40 -8.56 -46.77 4.39
C GLU A 40 -7.05 -46.55 4.31
N THR A 41 -6.29 -47.63 4.51
CA THR A 41 -4.87 -47.76 4.15
C THR A 41 -4.76 -47.95 2.65
N VAL A 42 -4.63 -46.88 1.88
CA VAL A 42 -4.26 -46.97 0.47
C VAL A 42 -2.78 -46.62 0.35
N ALA A 43 -1.99 -47.65 0.05
CA ALA A 43 -0.59 -47.47 -0.37
C ALA A 43 -0.56 -46.65 -1.66
N THR A 44 -0.22 -45.41 -1.57
CA THR A 44 0.03 -44.54 -2.72
C THR A 44 1.45 -44.03 -2.63
N THR A 45 2.15 -44.18 -3.74
CA THR A 45 3.49 -43.66 -3.93
C THR A 45 3.46 -42.14 -3.73
N CYS A 46 4.22 -41.67 -2.74
CA CYS A 46 4.53 -40.24 -2.62
C CYS A 46 5.33 -39.77 -3.85
N VAL A 47 5.40 -38.45 -4.05
CA VAL A 47 6.29 -37.88 -5.07
C VAL A 47 7.71 -38.42 -4.88
N THR A 48 8.34 -38.87 -5.96
CA THR A 48 9.68 -39.45 -5.93
C THR A 48 10.68 -38.51 -5.28
N GLY A 49 11.47 -39.02 -4.32
CA GLY A 49 12.47 -38.23 -3.60
C GLY A 49 11.97 -37.53 -2.34
N ALA A 50 10.72 -37.68 -1.95
CA ALA A 50 10.20 -37.13 -0.70
C ALA A 50 10.84 -37.79 0.53
N THR A 51 11.31 -36.98 1.48
CA THR A 51 11.91 -37.45 2.75
C THR A 51 11.29 -36.77 3.97
N SER A 52 10.59 -35.65 3.80
CA SER A 52 9.88 -35.00 4.88
C SER A 52 8.57 -34.38 4.44
N LEU A 53 7.62 -34.29 5.38
CA LEU A 53 6.29 -33.74 5.20
C LEU A 53 5.98 -32.77 6.35
N VAL A 54 5.59 -31.56 6.03
CA VAL A 54 5.09 -30.57 6.99
C VAL A 54 3.61 -30.34 6.75
N VAL A 55 2.80 -30.37 7.82
CA VAL A 55 1.35 -30.16 7.76
C VAL A 55 0.98 -28.98 8.64
N SER A 56 0.03 -28.19 8.21
CA SER A 56 -0.67 -27.17 9.00
C SER A 56 -2.18 -27.25 8.76
N VAL A 57 -2.97 -26.72 9.69
CA VAL A 57 -4.43 -26.62 9.58
C VAL A 57 -4.82 -25.19 9.92
N TYR A 58 -5.63 -24.58 9.07
CA TYR A 58 -6.06 -23.19 9.31
C TYR A 58 -7.56 -23.01 9.06
N PRO A 59 -8.25 -22.33 9.98
CA PRO A 59 -7.79 -21.95 11.32
C PRO A 59 -7.60 -23.20 12.23
N LYS A 60 -6.76 -23.09 13.28
CA LYS A 60 -6.48 -24.17 14.23
C LYS A 60 -7.63 -24.47 15.19
N THR A 61 -8.56 -23.54 15.31
CA THR A 61 -9.76 -23.62 16.14
C THR A 61 -10.95 -23.15 15.33
N VAL A 62 -12.04 -23.90 15.33
CA VAL A 62 -13.29 -23.57 14.66
C VAL A 62 -14.48 -23.84 15.60
N ALA A 63 -15.58 -23.12 15.40
CA ALA A 63 -16.84 -23.45 16.06
C ALA A 63 -17.49 -24.69 15.39
N VAL A 64 -18.44 -25.33 16.07
CA VAL A 64 -19.29 -26.34 15.45
C VAL A 64 -19.99 -25.72 14.22
N GLY A 65 -19.94 -26.40 13.08
CA GLY A 65 -20.45 -25.94 11.78
C GLY A 65 -19.48 -25.07 10.97
N ALA A 66 -18.41 -24.54 11.55
CA ALA A 66 -17.40 -23.76 10.84
C ALA A 66 -16.32 -24.63 10.19
N HIS A 67 -15.59 -24.04 9.24
CA HIS A 67 -14.66 -24.75 8.36
C HIS A 67 -13.19 -24.46 8.65
N ALA A 68 -12.33 -25.46 8.40
CA ALA A 68 -10.88 -25.32 8.37
C ALA A 68 -10.34 -26.05 7.12
N THR A 69 -9.14 -25.68 6.67
CA THR A 69 -8.46 -26.30 5.54
C THR A 69 -7.06 -26.78 5.95
N PRO A 70 -6.65 -28.02 5.62
CA PRO A 70 -5.30 -28.48 5.87
C PRO A 70 -4.38 -28.13 4.69
N TYR A 71 -3.13 -27.88 5.00
CA TYR A 71 -2.05 -27.56 4.06
C TYR A 71 -0.88 -28.51 4.27
N ALA A 72 -0.19 -28.86 3.19
CA ALA A 72 0.98 -29.70 3.23
C ALA A 72 2.12 -29.13 2.40
N SER A 73 3.36 -29.33 2.87
CA SER A 73 4.58 -29.11 2.10
C SER A 73 5.45 -30.36 2.19
N VAL A 74 5.91 -30.85 1.05
CA VAL A 74 6.74 -32.05 0.91
C VAL A 74 8.14 -31.63 0.50
N TYR A 75 9.17 -32.21 1.09
CA TYR A 75 10.57 -31.87 0.81
C TYR A 75 11.43 -33.10 0.53
N SER A 76 12.45 -32.92 -0.33
CA SER A 76 13.51 -33.90 -0.56
C SER A 76 14.53 -33.91 0.58
N ALA A 77 15.46 -34.87 0.56
CA ALA A 77 16.58 -34.95 1.52
C ALA A 77 17.51 -33.72 1.52
N THR A 78 17.52 -32.96 0.44
CA THR A 78 18.27 -31.70 0.30
C THR A 78 17.44 -30.45 0.64
N GLY A 79 16.21 -30.63 1.16
CA GLY A 79 15.34 -29.52 1.55
C GLY A 79 14.60 -28.84 0.38
N VAL A 80 14.67 -29.39 -0.82
CA VAL A 80 13.94 -28.85 -1.98
C VAL A 80 12.46 -29.18 -1.86
N ALA A 81 11.60 -28.18 -2.04
CA ALA A 81 10.15 -28.35 -2.03
C ALA A 81 9.69 -29.17 -3.24
N LEU A 82 8.86 -30.19 -2.99
CA LEU A 82 8.28 -31.08 -3.99
C LEU A 82 6.76 -30.86 -4.04
N SER A 83 6.11 -31.42 -5.08
CA SER A 83 4.65 -31.31 -5.21
C SER A 83 3.92 -31.93 -4.01
N SER A 84 3.03 -31.20 -3.38
CA SER A 84 2.18 -31.68 -2.28
C SER A 84 0.88 -32.34 -2.76
N ARG A 85 0.62 -32.44 -4.06
CA ARG A 85 -0.63 -33.01 -4.64
C ARG A 85 -0.83 -34.48 -4.35
N SER A 86 0.23 -35.22 -4.00
CA SER A 86 0.19 -36.63 -3.61
C SER A 86 -0.07 -36.86 -2.11
N VAL A 87 -0.25 -35.77 -1.30
CA VAL A 87 -0.54 -35.90 0.12
C VAL A 87 -1.99 -36.29 0.32
N LYS A 88 -2.20 -37.39 1.05
CA LYS A 88 -3.52 -37.82 1.50
C LYS A 88 -3.79 -37.38 2.92
N TRP A 89 -5.07 -37.25 3.25
CA TRP A 89 -5.51 -36.71 4.53
C TRP A 89 -6.41 -37.69 5.26
N THR A 90 -6.21 -37.86 6.55
CA THR A 90 -7.12 -38.62 7.43
C THR A 90 -7.43 -37.79 8.68
N ILE A 91 -8.63 -37.97 9.21
CA ILE A 91 -9.10 -37.35 10.44
C ILE A 91 -9.12 -38.42 11.51
N GLN A 92 -8.43 -38.22 12.64
CA GLN A 92 -8.30 -39.20 13.68
C GLN A 92 -9.61 -39.51 14.40
N ASP A 93 -10.44 -38.46 14.59
CA ASP A 93 -11.79 -38.59 15.15
C ASP A 93 -12.82 -37.83 14.30
N THR A 94 -13.55 -38.55 13.47
CA THR A 94 -14.58 -38.00 12.59
C THR A 94 -15.87 -37.61 13.30
N THR A 95 -16.03 -37.93 14.58
CA THR A 95 -17.15 -37.44 15.40
C THR A 95 -16.95 -35.99 15.81
N ILE A 96 -15.70 -35.50 15.85
CA ILE A 96 -15.33 -34.12 16.16
C ILE A 96 -15.29 -33.27 14.88
N VAL A 97 -14.66 -33.78 13.81
CA VAL A 97 -14.49 -33.09 12.54
C VAL A 97 -14.77 -34.05 11.38
N HIS A 98 -15.40 -33.58 10.30
CA HIS A 98 -15.63 -34.37 9.08
C HIS A 98 -15.32 -33.55 7.83
N VAL A 99 -15.14 -34.24 6.70
CA VAL A 99 -14.95 -33.59 5.39
C VAL A 99 -16.32 -33.29 4.78
N THR A 100 -16.53 -32.03 4.38
CA THR A 100 -17.78 -31.60 3.72
C THR A 100 -17.63 -31.24 2.26
N GLY A 101 -16.39 -31.19 1.76
CA GLY A 101 -16.10 -30.87 0.36
C GLY A 101 -14.60 -30.82 0.10
N ILE A 102 -14.26 -30.39 -1.10
CA ILE A 102 -12.88 -30.18 -1.56
C ILE A 102 -12.80 -28.78 -2.14
N ASP A 103 -11.78 -28.02 -1.78
CA ASP A 103 -11.55 -26.67 -2.31
C ASP A 103 -11.02 -26.69 -3.77
N SER A 104 -10.89 -25.53 -4.38
CA SER A 104 -10.39 -25.38 -5.76
C SER A 104 -8.95 -25.90 -5.98
N ASN A 105 -8.21 -26.15 -4.90
CA ASN A 105 -6.84 -26.70 -4.94
C ASN A 105 -6.78 -28.19 -4.61
N GLY A 106 -7.94 -28.86 -4.49
CA GLY A 106 -8.04 -30.30 -4.21
C GLY A 106 -7.84 -30.66 -2.73
N ARG A 107 -7.92 -29.71 -1.79
CA ARG A 107 -7.74 -29.93 -0.35
C ARG A 107 -9.10 -30.16 0.33
N PRO A 108 -9.20 -31.04 1.35
CA PRO A 108 -10.46 -31.27 2.04
C PRO A 108 -10.89 -30.04 2.86
N ILE A 109 -12.18 -29.74 2.80
CA ILE A 109 -12.83 -28.75 3.67
C ILE A 109 -13.28 -29.50 4.93
N LEU A 110 -12.65 -29.18 6.06
CA LEU A 110 -12.89 -29.81 7.35
C LEU A 110 -13.95 -29.00 8.11
N THR A 111 -15.04 -29.65 8.52
CA THR A 111 -16.14 -28.99 9.25
C THR A 111 -16.26 -29.55 10.66
N GLY A 112 -16.31 -28.65 11.66
CA GLY A 112 -16.49 -29.03 13.07
C GLY A 112 -17.88 -29.60 13.32
N ARG A 113 -17.97 -30.80 13.92
CA ARG A 113 -19.24 -31.47 14.27
C ARG A 113 -19.59 -31.37 15.76
N ARG A 114 -18.62 -31.53 16.62
CA ARG A 114 -18.78 -31.54 18.07
C ARG A 114 -17.55 -30.93 18.73
N ALA A 115 -17.75 -30.22 19.84
CA ALA A 115 -16.65 -29.68 20.63
C ALA A 115 -15.67 -30.80 21.05
N GLY A 116 -14.37 -30.53 20.87
CA GLY A 116 -13.28 -31.47 21.13
C GLY A 116 -12.06 -31.15 20.28
N THR A 117 -11.01 -31.91 20.41
CA THR A 117 -9.80 -31.78 19.60
C THR A 117 -9.51 -33.10 18.91
N THR A 118 -9.25 -33.07 17.61
CA THR A 118 -8.82 -34.22 16.82
C THR A 118 -7.59 -33.88 16.00
N ASN A 119 -6.78 -34.87 15.64
CA ASN A 119 -5.64 -34.64 14.77
C ASN A 119 -6.02 -34.86 13.30
N ILE A 120 -5.53 -33.96 12.47
CA ILE A 120 -5.56 -34.03 11.01
C ILE A 120 -4.20 -34.55 10.56
N VAL A 121 -4.18 -35.73 9.94
CA VAL A 121 -2.96 -36.45 9.56
C VAL A 121 -2.76 -36.34 8.06
N GLY A 122 -1.60 -35.85 7.63
CA GLY A 122 -1.14 -35.92 6.24
C GLY A 122 -0.24 -37.13 6.01
N TRP A 123 -0.42 -37.77 4.86
CA TRP A 123 0.32 -38.97 4.43
C TRP A 123 0.98 -38.71 3.10
N CYS A 124 2.26 -39.06 2.99
CA CYS A 124 3.00 -39.09 1.74
C CYS A 124 3.86 -40.35 1.68
N GLY A 125 3.32 -41.44 1.11
CA GLY A 125 3.92 -42.78 1.22
C GLY A 125 3.99 -43.23 2.68
N SER A 126 5.18 -43.59 3.16
CA SER A 126 5.43 -43.95 4.56
C SER A 126 5.64 -42.72 5.50
N ILE A 127 5.72 -41.53 4.96
CA ILE A 127 5.98 -40.28 5.74
C ILE A 127 4.64 -39.74 6.22
N THR A 128 4.49 -39.57 7.54
CA THR A 128 3.28 -39.03 8.15
C THR A 128 3.60 -37.92 9.12
N THR A 129 2.69 -36.95 9.20
CA THR A 129 2.71 -35.92 10.24
C THR A 129 1.29 -35.45 10.53
N SER A 130 1.04 -34.92 11.71
CA SER A 130 -0.29 -34.47 12.10
C SER A 130 -0.28 -33.10 12.79
N LYS A 131 -1.44 -32.45 12.76
CA LYS A 131 -1.73 -31.23 13.50
C LYS A 131 -3.10 -31.29 14.14
N PRO A 132 -3.26 -30.81 15.40
CA PRO A 132 -4.55 -30.74 16.04
C PRO A 132 -5.45 -29.68 15.41
N LEU A 133 -6.75 -29.97 15.31
CA LEU A 133 -7.83 -29.05 15.05
C LEU A 133 -8.81 -29.13 16.22
N THR A 134 -9.04 -27.98 16.86
CA THR A 134 -9.96 -27.85 18.00
C THR A 134 -11.31 -27.34 17.52
N VAL A 135 -12.39 -28.00 17.91
CA VAL A 135 -13.76 -27.53 17.69
C VAL A 135 -14.31 -27.05 19.02
N THR A 136 -14.80 -25.81 19.06
CA THR A 136 -15.42 -25.22 20.25
C THR A 136 -16.94 -25.35 20.19
N SER A 137 -17.59 -25.51 21.34
CA SER A 137 -19.06 -25.49 21.41
C SER A 137 -19.58 -24.10 21.00
N THR A 138 -20.62 -24.04 20.19
CA THR A 138 -21.42 -22.83 20.03
C THR A 138 -22.20 -22.61 21.31
N SER A 139 -21.97 -21.51 22.00
CA SER A 139 -22.92 -21.04 23.02
C SER A 139 -24.25 -20.76 22.33
N THR A 140 -25.34 -21.35 22.79
CA THR A 140 -26.70 -21.10 22.25
C THR A 140 -27.30 -19.79 22.78
N ALA A 141 -26.61 -19.07 23.66
CA ALA A 141 -27.04 -17.79 24.19
C ALA A 141 -26.90 -16.68 23.12
N ASN A 142 -27.95 -15.95 22.88
CA ASN A 142 -27.91 -14.76 22.03
C ASN A 142 -27.06 -13.67 22.69
N ILE A 143 -26.42 -12.85 21.85
CA ILE A 143 -25.56 -11.73 22.28
C ILE A 143 -26.33 -10.45 21.98
N MET A 144 -26.52 -9.61 23.00
CA MET A 144 -27.09 -8.28 22.85
C MET A 144 -25.97 -7.25 22.80
N SER A 145 -25.94 -6.45 21.75
CA SER A 145 -25.07 -5.27 21.64
C SER A 145 -25.89 -3.98 21.70
N VAL A 146 -25.37 -2.98 22.39
CA VAL A 146 -25.95 -1.63 22.47
C VAL A 146 -24.98 -0.66 21.81
N THR A 147 -25.49 0.17 20.91
CA THR A 147 -24.74 1.25 20.24
C THR A 147 -25.47 2.57 20.42
N PHE A 148 -24.73 3.67 20.39
CA PHE A 148 -25.29 5.03 20.43
C PHE A 148 -24.94 5.74 19.13
N SER A 149 -25.84 6.61 18.66
CA SER A 149 -25.53 7.55 17.57
C SER A 149 -24.48 8.60 18.00
N ALA A 150 -24.37 8.90 19.30
CA ALA A 150 -23.25 9.63 19.89
C ALA A 150 -22.99 9.05 21.29
N GLN A 151 -21.75 8.66 21.58
CA GLN A 151 -21.35 8.04 22.85
C GLN A 151 -21.09 9.08 23.96
N SER A 152 -21.04 10.36 23.61
CA SER A 152 -21.02 11.48 24.54
C SER A 152 -22.01 12.55 24.07
N VAL A 153 -22.83 13.09 24.98
CA VAL A 153 -23.76 14.16 24.69
C VAL A 153 -23.75 15.19 25.82
N PRO A 154 -23.88 16.48 25.51
CA PRO A 154 -24.04 17.52 26.54
C PRO A 154 -25.31 17.33 27.37
N VAL A 155 -25.32 17.88 28.58
CA VAL A 155 -26.55 18.01 29.39
C VAL A 155 -27.64 18.70 28.58
N GLY A 156 -28.85 18.14 28.58
CA GLY A 156 -30.02 18.62 27.82
C GLY A 156 -30.10 18.08 26.40
N GLN A 157 -29.07 17.47 25.87
CA GLN A 157 -29.07 16.88 24.51
C GLN A 157 -29.45 15.40 24.56
N THR A 158 -29.81 14.86 23.37
CA THR A 158 -30.25 13.49 23.23
C THR A 158 -29.38 12.70 22.27
N THR A 159 -29.32 11.38 22.44
CA THR A 159 -28.74 10.42 21.48
C THR A 159 -29.61 9.19 21.39
N GLN A 160 -29.65 8.55 20.22
CA GLN A 160 -30.40 7.32 20.03
C GLN A 160 -29.55 6.11 20.40
N ALA A 161 -30.03 5.29 21.33
CA ALA A 161 -29.52 3.94 21.59
C ALA A 161 -30.19 2.95 20.64
N VAL A 162 -29.40 2.06 20.07
CA VAL A 162 -29.86 0.95 19.22
C VAL A 162 -29.40 -0.35 19.81
N ALA A 163 -30.32 -1.28 20.01
CA ALA A 163 -30.02 -2.65 20.40
C ALA A 163 -29.98 -3.56 19.18
N LYS A 164 -29.03 -4.46 19.13
CA LYS A 164 -28.94 -5.52 18.13
C LYS A 164 -28.69 -6.84 18.82
N GLU A 165 -29.51 -7.84 18.52
CA GLU A 165 -29.36 -9.18 19.02
C GLU A 165 -28.83 -10.10 17.92
N THR A 166 -27.84 -10.90 18.22
CA THR A 166 -27.27 -11.88 17.30
C THR A 166 -27.11 -13.22 17.99
N THR A 167 -27.17 -14.29 17.23
CA THR A 167 -26.75 -15.61 17.73
C THR A 167 -25.26 -15.57 18.01
N SER A 168 -24.74 -16.55 18.72
CA SER A 168 -23.32 -16.74 18.95
C SER A 168 -22.49 -16.91 17.65
N SER A 169 -23.13 -17.26 16.54
CA SER A 169 -22.54 -17.33 15.20
C SER A 169 -22.60 -16.00 14.42
N GLY A 170 -23.14 -14.92 15.04
CA GLY A 170 -23.22 -13.60 14.42
C GLY A 170 -24.48 -13.36 13.55
N THR A 171 -25.37 -14.34 13.40
CA THR A 171 -26.61 -14.19 12.65
C THR A 171 -27.56 -13.24 13.39
N ALA A 172 -28.11 -12.25 12.69
CA ALA A 172 -29.07 -11.31 13.28
C ALA A 172 -30.34 -12.03 13.73
N VAL A 173 -30.80 -11.70 14.93
CA VAL A 173 -32.07 -12.18 15.52
C VAL A 173 -33.08 -11.06 15.44
N THR A 174 -34.33 -11.36 15.08
CA THR A 174 -35.41 -10.40 15.12
C THR A 174 -35.66 -9.98 16.56
N LEU A 175 -35.48 -8.70 16.88
CA LEU A 175 -35.68 -8.17 18.22
C LEU A 175 -37.15 -8.30 18.64
N GLY A 176 -37.37 -8.91 19.80
CA GLY A 176 -38.61 -8.80 20.55
C GLY A 176 -38.71 -7.43 21.24
N THR A 177 -39.62 -7.33 22.21
CA THR A 177 -39.76 -6.10 23.01
C THR A 177 -38.48 -5.86 23.80
N VAL A 178 -37.83 -4.70 23.59
CA VAL A 178 -36.63 -4.27 24.29
C VAL A 178 -37.00 -3.43 25.50
N THR A 179 -36.56 -3.84 26.67
CA THR A 179 -36.64 -3.03 27.89
C THR A 179 -35.32 -2.28 28.07
N TRP A 180 -35.41 -0.96 28.17
CA TRP A 180 -34.27 -0.08 28.34
C TRP A 180 -34.20 0.42 29.79
N THR A 181 -32.97 0.45 30.33
CA THR A 181 -32.69 1.02 31.67
C THR A 181 -31.40 1.82 31.67
N SER A 182 -31.33 2.81 32.57
CA SER A 182 -30.13 3.58 32.85
C SER A 182 -29.65 3.27 34.27
N SER A 183 -28.36 3.12 34.45
CA SER A 183 -27.75 2.91 35.77
C SER A 183 -27.83 4.14 36.68
N ASN A 184 -28.04 5.33 36.11
CA ASN A 184 -28.17 6.59 36.86
C ASN A 184 -29.03 7.59 36.09
N ALA A 185 -30.30 7.71 36.48
CA ALA A 185 -31.25 8.61 35.87
C ALA A 185 -30.94 10.11 36.10
N ALA A 186 -30.15 10.43 37.09
CA ALA A 186 -29.70 11.81 37.33
C ALA A 186 -28.61 12.24 36.32
N ILE A 187 -27.89 11.29 35.73
CA ILE A 187 -26.91 11.53 34.68
C ILE A 187 -27.54 11.39 33.29
N ALA A 188 -28.27 10.29 33.04
CA ALA A 188 -28.93 10.06 31.76
C ALA A 188 -30.24 9.29 31.97
N THR A 189 -31.33 9.71 31.30
CA THR A 189 -32.54 8.95 31.20
C THR A 189 -32.68 8.31 29.82
N ILE A 190 -33.43 7.22 29.70
CA ILE A 190 -33.72 6.56 28.43
C ILE A 190 -35.21 6.27 28.29
N SER A 191 -35.76 6.51 27.11
CA SER A 191 -37.13 6.18 26.77
C SER A 191 -37.33 4.71 26.38
N SER A 192 -38.54 4.24 26.29
CA SER A 192 -38.89 2.91 25.78
C SER A 192 -38.49 2.72 24.30
N THR A 193 -38.29 3.79 23.54
CA THR A 193 -37.80 3.76 22.15
C THR A 193 -36.28 3.86 22.04
N GLY A 194 -35.56 3.89 23.16
CA GLY A 194 -34.11 3.97 23.16
C GLY A 194 -33.53 5.40 23.03
N LEU A 195 -34.35 6.46 23.16
CA LEU A 195 -33.87 7.83 23.16
C LEU A 195 -33.24 8.14 24.53
N VAL A 196 -31.92 8.36 24.58
CA VAL A 196 -31.19 8.75 25.77
C VAL A 196 -31.17 10.27 25.88
N THR A 197 -31.46 10.82 27.04
CA THR A 197 -31.39 12.26 27.34
C THR A 197 -30.36 12.51 28.45
N GLY A 198 -29.37 13.38 28.22
CA GLY A 198 -28.41 13.81 29.22
C GLY A 198 -29.09 14.72 30.28
N LYS A 199 -28.97 14.40 31.54
CA LYS A 199 -29.56 15.16 32.67
C LYS A 199 -28.53 15.86 33.54
N GLY A 200 -27.38 15.22 33.77
CA GLY A 200 -26.29 15.76 34.55
C GLY A 200 -24.94 15.24 34.04
N ALA A 201 -23.88 16.01 34.22
CA ALA A 201 -22.53 15.60 33.79
C ALA A 201 -22.08 14.30 34.52
N GLY A 202 -21.48 13.39 33.81
CA GLY A 202 -21.01 12.10 34.35
C GLY A 202 -21.17 10.96 33.35
N THR A 203 -20.99 9.73 33.82
CA THR A 203 -21.14 8.53 33.00
C THR A 203 -22.31 7.68 33.53
N ALA A 204 -23.20 7.23 32.65
CA ALA A 204 -24.26 6.28 32.96
C ALA A 204 -24.17 5.08 32.02
N THR A 205 -24.51 3.90 32.52
CA THR A 205 -24.59 2.68 31.71
C THR A 205 -26.02 2.46 31.25
N ILE A 206 -26.24 2.37 29.97
CA ILE A 206 -27.54 2.04 29.34
C ILE A 206 -27.57 0.56 29.04
N THR A 207 -28.62 -0.09 29.49
CA THR A 207 -28.84 -1.54 29.33
C THR A 207 -30.09 -1.78 28.49
N ALA A 208 -29.96 -2.64 27.47
CA ALA A 208 -31.05 -3.21 26.70
C ALA A 208 -31.26 -4.66 27.09
N LYS A 209 -32.51 -5.07 27.33
CA LYS A 209 -32.83 -6.45 27.68
C LYS A 209 -34.05 -6.93 26.89
N THR A 210 -33.93 -8.12 26.31
CA THR A 210 -35.03 -8.92 25.76
C THR A 210 -35.28 -10.14 26.63
N SER A 211 -36.21 -11.02 26.25
CA SER A 211 -36.40 -12.32 26.92
C SER A 211 -35.18 -13.27 26.77
N THR A 212 -34.36 -13.05 25.76
CA THR A 212 -33.31 -13.97 25.31
C THR A 212 -31.89 -13.43 25.54
N ALA A 213 -31.70 -12.11 25.64
CA ALA A 213 -30.37 -11.50 25.79
C ALA A 213 -30.41 -10.18 26.57
N THR A 214 -29.27 -9.85 27.19
CA THR A 214 -29.02 -8.56 27.84
C THR A 214 -27.69 -8.01 27.41
N GLY A 215 -27.64 -6.72 27.03
CA GLY A 215 -26.41 -6.02 26.68
C GLY A 215 -26.41 -4.60 27.23
N SER A 216 -25.24 -4.07 27.51
CA SER A 216 -25.12 -2.72 28.05
C SER A 216 -23.91 -1.97 27.48
N LYS A 217 -24.01 -0.64 27.49
CA LYS A 217 -22.92 0.24 27.07
C LYS A 217 -22.98 1.55 27.84
N SER A 218 -21.80 2.05 28.24
CA SER A 218 -21.69 3.33 28.94
C SER A 218 -21.80 4.50 27.98
N ILE A 219 -22.50 5.56 28.44
CA ILE A 219 -22.59 6.86 27.76
C ILE A 219 -22.05 7.94 28.71
N THR A 220 -21.34 8.91 28.15
CA THR A 220 -20.82 10.07 28.91
C THR A 220 -21.71 11.28 28.64
N ILE A 221 -22.17 11.92 29.70
CA ILE A 221 -22.89 13.21 29.63
C ILE A 221 -21.92 14.31 30.05
N GLY A 222 -21.61 15.19 29.11
CA GLY A 222 -20.74 16.35 29.35
C GLY A 222 -21.49 17.54 29.98
N SER A 223 -20.82 18.44 30.69
CA SER A 223 -21.39 19.73 31.11
C SER A 223 -21.82 20.55 29.90
N SER A 224 -22.87 21.38 30.04
CA SER A 224 -23.36 22.27 29.00
C SER A 224 -22.36 23.42 28.76
N SER A 225 -21.31 23.11 28.01
CA SER A 225 -20.45 24.13 27.41
C SER A 225 -20.53 23.96 25.90
N SER A 226 -20.62 25.05 25.16
CA SER A 226 -20.47 25.07 23.71
C SER A 226 -19.39 24.08 23.31
N VAL A 227 -19.70 23.14 22.42
CA VAL A 227 -18.73 22.15 21.91
C VAL A 227 -17.70 22.92 21.09
N ALA A 228 -16.74 23.55 21.79
CA ALA A 228 -15.44 23.81 21.21
C ALA A 228 -14.85 22.43 20.89
N SER A 229 -14.27 22.26 19.71
CA SER A 229 -13.34 21.15 19.41
C SER A 229 -12.49 20.92 20.64
N PRO A 230 -12.26 19.68 21.07
CA PRO A 230 -11.40 19.44 22.20
C PRO A 230 -10.01 19.98 21.85
N SER A 231 -9.75 21.23 22.19
CA SER A 231 -8.39 21.76 22.29
C SER A 231 -7.80 21.13 23.54
N VAL A 232 -7.42 19.87 23.43
CA VAL A 232 -6.52 19.27 24.41
C VAL A 232 -5.16 19.85 24.10
N SER A 233 -4.84 20.93 24.84
CA SER A 233 -3.49 21.45 24.90
C SER A 233 -2.54 20.30 25.19
N GLY A 234 -1.77 19.86 24.20
CA GLY A 234 -0.64 18.98 24.39
C GLY A 234 -0.49 17.72 23.53
N ILE A 235 -1.52 17.25 22.82
CA ILE A 235 -1.35 16.10 21.89
C ILE A 235 -1.44 16.65 20.47
N VAL A 236 -0.31 16.75 19.81
CA VAL A 236 -0.19 17.08 18.38
C VAL A 236 0.20 15.79 17.67
N ALA A 237 -0.31 15.58 16.45
CA ALA A 237 0.18 14.48 15.62
C ALA A 237 1.71 14.62 15.47
N ALA A 238 2.43 13.55 15.78
CA ALA A 238 3.89 13.58 15.74
C ALA A 238 4.39 13.81 14.31
N GLU A 239 5.38 14.66 14.16
CA GLU A 239 5.98 14.94 12.85
C GLU A 239 6.87 13.78 12.40
N PRO A 240 6.92 13.49 11.08
CA PRO A 240 7.81 12.49 10.53
C PRO A 240 9.27 12.93 10.65
N ALA A 241 10.14 11.99 10.99
CA ALA A 241 11.57 12.17 10.84
C ALA A 241 11.96 12.20 9.36
N THR A 242 12.75 13.17 8.94
CA THR A 242 13.28 13.28 7.59
C THR A 242 14.44 12.30 7.36
N PRO A 243 14.82 12.00 6.10
CA PRO A 243 16.03 11.24 5.80
C PRO A 243 17.25 11.82 6.51
N GLN A 244 17.97 10.97 7.22
CA GLN A 244 19.19 11.36 7.97
C GLN A 244 20.43 11.37 7.08
N ILE A 245 20.41 10.57 6.03
CA ILE A 245 21.49 10.42 5.06
C ILE A 245 20.87 10.44 3.66
N THR A 246 21.46 11.21 2.77
CA THR A 246 21.14 11.19 1.33
C THR A 246 22.42 10.85 0.58
N PRO A 247 22.43 9.84 -0.30
CA PRO A 247 23.59 9.52 -1.11
C PRO A 247 24.03 10.73 -1.95
N ALA A 248 25.32 10.99 -2.01
CA ALA A 248 25.86 12.10 -2.79
C ALA A 248 25.70 11.86 -4.29
N TYR A 249 25.25 12.88 -5.02
CA TYR A 249 25.17 12.90 -6.46
C TYR A 249 25.82 14.16 -7.02
N GLY A 250 26.77 13.99 -7.93
CA GLY A 250 27.56 15.09 -8.48
C GLY A 250 28.18 14.75 -9.82
N ALA A 251 29.17 15.52 -10.25
CA ALA A 251 29.89 15.31 -11.49
C ALA A 251 30.51 13.92 -11.58
N LEU A 252 30.80 13.45 -12.81
CA LEU A 252 31.53 12.21 -13.03
C LEU A 252 32.90 12.27 -12.34
N PRO A 253 33.33 11.20 -11.66
CA PRO A 253 34.66 11.15 -11.07
C PRO A 253 35.74 11.17 -12.15
N THR A 254 36.85 11.79 -11.86
CA THR A 254 38.05 11.76 -12.74
C THR A 254 38.61 10.34 -12.80
N ALA A 255 38.74 9.81 -14.01
CA ALA A 255 39.30 8.47 -14.19
C ALA A 255 40.81 8.45 -14.02
N SER A 256 41.35 7.46 -13.30
CA SER A 256 42.76 7.18 -13.23
C SER A 256 43.28 6.44 -14.48
N ARG A 257 42.43 5.62 -15.07
CA ARG A 257 42.70 4.86 -16.30
C ARG A 257 41.44 4.78 -17.18
N VAL A 258 41.62 4.82 -18.47
CA VAL A 258 40.53 4.63 -19.45
C VAL A 258 40.72 3.28 -20.14
N VAL A 259 39.64 2.46 -20.08
CA VAL A 259 39.56 1.16 -20.75
C VAL A 259 38.45 1.27 -21.83
N ARG A 260 38.83 1.20 -23.11
CA ARG A 260 37.88 1.26 -24.21
C ARG A 260 37.46 -0.12 -24.66
N VAL A 261 36.14 -0.33 -24.82
CA VAL A 261 35.56 -1.56 -25.33
C VAL A 261 34.92 -1.24 -26.69
N ALA A 262 35.54 -1.73 -27.75
CA ALA A 262 35.03 -1.54 -29.12
C ALA A 262 33.72 -2.31 -29.38
N ALA A 263 33.04 -2.01 -30.46
CA ALA A 263 31.91 -2.81 -30.91
C ALA A 263 32.31 -4.28 -31.11
N GLY A 264 31.52 -5.22 -30.54
CA GLY A 264 31.84 -6.65 -30.50
C GLY A 264 32.90 -7.06 -29.48
N GLY A 265 33.47 -6.11 -28.73
CA GLY A 265 34.43 -6.38 -27.66
C GLY A 265 33.77 -7.06 -26.44
N ASN A 266 34.60 -7.72 -25.64
CA ASN A 266 34.15 -8.43 -24.45
C ASN A 266 34.01 -7.47 -23.24
N LEU A 267 32.77 -6.97 -23.04
CA LEU A 267 32.47 -6.08 -21.92
C LEU A 267 32.65 -6.76 -20.56
N GLN A 268 32.25 -8.05 -20.42
CA GLN A 268 32.43 -8.72 -19.13
C GLN A 268 33.89 -8.85 -18.74
N ALA A 269 34.78 -9.16 -19.70
CA ALA A 269 36.22 -9.18 -19.43
C ALA A 269 36.76 -7.80 -18.98
N ALA A 270 36.24 -6.70 -19.54
CA ALA A 270 36.61 -5.36 -19.10
C ALA A 270 36.13 -5.10 -17.65
N LEU A 271 34.90 -5.52 -17.29
CA LEU A 271 34.40 -5.44 -15.93
C LEU A 271 35.16 -6.35 -14.95
N ASP A 272 35.53 -7.56 -15.38
CA ASP A 272 36.28 -8.52 -14.57
C ASP A 272 37.70 -8.01 -14.27
N ASN A 273 38.33 -7.27 -15.19
CA ASN A 273 39.65 -6.71 -15.07
C ASN A 273 39.70 -5.23 -14.61
N ALA A 274 38.54 -4.65 -14.31
CA ALA A 274 38.46 -3.27 -13.85
C ALA A 274 39.18 -3.09 -12.49
N LEU A 275 39.89 -1.98 -12.36
CA LEU A 275 40.52 -1.54 -11.13
C LEU A 275 39.79 -0.31 -10.57
N PRO A 276 39.87 -0.04 -9.26
CA PRO A 276 39.35 1.20 -8.70
C PRO A 276 39.92 2.43 -9.42
N GLY A 277 39.02 3.33 -9.85
CA GLY A 277 39.40 4.53 -10.60
C GLY A 277 39.29 4.39 -12.14
N ASP A 278 38.97 3.21 -12.66
CA ASP A 278 38.80 3.00 -14.10
C ASP A 278 37.53 3.65 -14.68
N ALA A 279 37.65 4.22 -15.88
CA ALA A 279 36.52 4.50 -16.75
C ALA A 279 36.47 3.47 -17.90
N ILE A 280 35.49 2.61 -17.89
CA ILE A 280 35.17 1.67 -18.98
C ILE A 280 34.29 2.40 -19.97
N LEU A 281 34.84 2.73 -21.15
CA LEU A 281 34.16 3.47 -22.20
C LEU A 281 33.72 2.51 -23.30
N LEU A 282 32.42 2.44 -23.55
CA LEU A 282 31.80 1.58 -24.54
C LEU A 282 31.62 2.35 -25.86
N ALA A 283 31.99 1.76 -26.98
CA ALA A 283 31.85 2.41 -28.28
C ALA A 283 30.44 2.93 -28.49
N ALA A 284 30.29 4.20 -28.86
CA ALA A 284 29.02 4.87 -29.06
C ALA A 284 28.16 4.11 -30.09
N GLY A 285 26.86 3.95 -29.82
CA GLY A 285 25.91 3.21 -30.64
C GLY A 285 26.13 1.69 -30.72
N ALA A 286 27.21 1.17 -30.12
CA ALA A 286 27.49 -0.27 -30.15
C ALA A 286 26.53 -1.07 -29.27
N LYS A 287 26.18 -2.28 -29.72
CA LYS A 287 25.36 -3.22 -28.97
C LYS A 287 26.23 -4.27 -28.29
N PHE A 288 26.06 -4.41 -26.98
CA PHE A 288 26.65 -5.44 -26.16
C PHE A 288 25.54 -6.39 -25.67
N THR A 289 25.51 -7.60 -26.21
CA THR A 289 24.50 -8.62 -25.86
C THR A 289 25.04 -9.54 -24.80
N GLY A 290 24.32 -9.69 -23.68
CA GLY A 290 24.72 -10.56 -22.59
C GLY A 290 24.07 -10.20 -21.26
N ASN A 291 24.58 -10.85 -20.21
CA ASN A 291 24.17 -10.67 -18.82
C ASN A 291 25.41 -10.24 -18.03
N PHE A 292 25.56 -8.93 -17.82
CA PHE A 292 26.78 -8.34 -17.29
C PHE A 292 26.72 -8.24 -15.77
N VAL A 293 27.89 -8.42 -15.13
CA VAL A 293 28.04 -8.43 -13.68
C VAL A 293 29.06 -7.38 -13.24
N LEU A 294 28.61 -6.46 -12.40
CA LEU A 294 29.49 -5.53 -11.68
C LEU A 294 30.10 -6.29 -10.51
N ARG A 295 31.40 -6.61 -10.64
CA ARG A 295 32.13 -7.46 -9.68
C ARG A 295 32.40 -6.77 -8.35
N ASN A 296 32.40 -7.53 -7.28
CA ASN A 296 32.95 -7.04 -6.03
C ASN A 296 34.48 -6.85 -6.17
N LYS A 297 34.94 -5.60 -6.08
CA LYS A 297 36.34 -5.20 -6.17
C LYS A 297 36.94 -4.88 -4.80
N ASN A 298 36.23 -5.17 -3.71
CA ASN A 298 36.63 -4.88 -2.34
C ASN A 298 36.99 -3.41 -2.10
N ILE A 299 36.33 -2.48 -2.81
CA ILE A 299 36.56 -1.05 -2.61
C ILE A 299 35.84 -0.65 -1.31
N ALA A 300 36.60 -0.04 -0.41
CA ALA A 300 36.10 0.38 0.89
C ALA A 300 35.04 1.52 0.76
N SER A 301 34.16 1.60 1.72
CA SER A 301 33.24 2.72 1.90
C SER A 301 33.79 3.66 2.98
N PRO A 302 33.81 4.99 2.76
CA PRO A 302 33.40 5.72 1.56
C PRO A 302 34.33 5.48 0.36
N CYS A 303 33.79 5.62 -0.87
CA CYS A 303 34.52 5.35 -2.10
C CYS A 303 35.71 6.30 -2.26
N SER A 304 36.94 5.77 -2.20
CA SER A 304 38.16 6.51 -2.54
C SER A 304 38.38 6.61 -4.06
N ALA A 305 37.80 5.66 -4.82
CA ALA A 305 37.87 5.61 -6.27
C ALA A 305 36.63 4.90 -6.83
N TRP A 306 36.13 5.40 -7.96
CA TRP A 306 34.94 4.86 -8.60
C TRP A 306 35.28 4.12 -9.88
N ILE A 307 34.61 3.02 -10.17
CA ILE A 307 34.61 2.40 -11.49
C ILE A 307 33.41 2.97 -12.25
N THR A 308 33.68 3.66 -13.35
CA THR A 308 32.64 4.25 -14.20
C THR A 308 32.46 3.41 -15.46
N VAL A 309 31.22 3.11 -15.83
CA VAL A 309 30.85 2.40 -17.06
C VAL A 309 29.94 3.33 -17.87
N ARG A 310 30.36 3.77 -19.04
CA ARG A 310 29.58 4.70 -19.87
C ARG A 310 29.87 4.61 -21.35
N THR A 311 29.03 5.21 -22.15
CA THR A 311 29.31 5.41 -23.58
C THR A 311 30.56 6.27 -23.77
N ASP A 312 31.40 5.94 -24.78
CA ASP A 312 32.54 6.74 -25.23
C ASP A 312 32.05 7.94 -26.07
N ALA A 313 31.49 8.91 -25.34
CA ALA A 313 30.94 10.15 -25.89
C ALA A 313 31.13 11.27 -24.86
N THR A 314 30.71 12.49 -25.21
CA THR A 314 30.65 13.62 -24.27
C THR A 314 29.85 13.19 -23.03
N ALA A 315 30.38 13.52 -21.86
CA ALA A 315 29.72 13.21 -20.61
C ALA A 315 28.35 13.90 -20.55
N PRO A 316 27.30 13.20 -20.08
CA PRO A 316 25.99 13.83 -19.90
C PRO A 316 26.07 15.00 -18.90
N THR A 317 25.24 16.02 -19.12
CA THR A 317 25.17 17.20 -18.25
C THR A 317 24.39 16.86 -16.98
N LEU A 318 24.97 17.06 -15.83
CA LEU A 318 24.34 16.83 -14.54
C LEU A 318 23.00 17.61 -14.43
N GLY A 319 21.94 16.93 -14.02
CA GLY A 319 20.60 17.49 -13.89
C GLY A 319 19.79 17.54 -15.19
N GLN A 320 20.39 17.18 -16.32
CA GLN A 320 19.68 17.04 -17.60
C GLN A 320 19.13 15.60 -17.70
N ARG A 321 17.81 15.46 -17.61
CA ARG A 321 17.17 14.16 -17.80
C ARG A 321 17.41 13.63 -19.20
N THR A 322 17.89 12.39 -19.29
CA THR A 322 17.96 11.64 -20.56
C THR A 322 16.56 11.48 -21.16
N THR A 323 16.51 11.53 -22.48
CA THR A 323 15.31 11.18 -23.27
C THR A 323 15.71 10.12 -24.32
N PRO A 324 14.75 9.40 -24.92
CA PRO A 324 15.07 8.47 -26.03
C PRO A 324 15.87 9.11 -27.16
N SER A 325 15.63 10.39 -27.47
CA SER A 325 16.40 11.12 -28.50
C SER A 325 17.85 11.41 -28.10
N ILE A 326 18.09 11.76 -26.82
CA ILE A 326 19.46 11.93 -26.28
C ILE A 326 20.18 10.58 -26.29
N ALA A 327 19.48 9.50 -25.92
CA ALA A 327 20.04 8.15 -25.85
C ALA A 327 20.29 7.49 -27.22
N ALA A 328 19.89 8.08 -28.33
CA ALA A 328 20.03 7.49 -29.67
C ALA A 328 21.48 7.10 -30.01
N GLY A 329 22.47 7.83 -29.47
CA GLY A 329 23.89 7.53 -29.63
C GLY A 329 24.52 6.69 -28.52
N TYR A 330 23.75 6.25 -27.52
CA TYR A 330 24.29 5.50 -26.39
C TYR A 330 24.69 4.08 -26.79
N ALA A 331 25.72 3.54 -26.13
CA ALA A 331 26.01 2.13 -26.17
C ALA A 331 24.87 1.36 -25.48
N LYS A 332 24.51 0.19 -26.02
CA LYS A 332 23.33 -0.58 -25.62
C LYS A 332 23.73 -1.88 -24.91
N LEU A 333 23.22 -2.11 -23.71
CA LEU A 333 23.26 -3.41 -23.05
C LEU A 333 21.95 -4.14 -23.33
N VAL A 334 22.03 -5.31 -23.92
CA VAL A 334 20.84 -6.06 -24.37
C VAL A 334 20.85 -7.45 -23.73
N SER A 335 19.83 -7.74 -22.89
CA SER A 335 19.56 -9.10 -22.47
C SER A 335 18.63 -9.78 -23.46
N THR A 336 18.97 -10.98 -23.90
CA THR A 336 18.12 -11.82 -24.76
C THR A 336 17.65 -13.08 -24.00
N THR A 337 17.81 -13.10 -22.69
CA THR A 337 17.49 -14.22 -21.82
C THR A 337 16.59 -13.77 -20.65
N VAL A 338 16.19 -14.72 -19.81
CA VAL A 338 15.46 -14.45 -18.55
C VAL A 338 16.30 -13.77 -17.48
N ALA A 339 17.65 -13.75 -17.65
CA ALA A 339 18.55 -13.12 -16.69
C ALA A 339 18.64 -11.59 -16.94
N PRO A 340 18.96 -10.80 -15.92
CA PRO A 340 19.11 -9.35 -16.05
C PRO A 340 20.24 -8.98 -17.01
N ALA A 341 20.07 -7.87 -17.74
CA ALA A 341 21.13 -7.31 -18.58
C ALA A 341 22.35 -6.86 -17.73
N LEU A 342 22.06 -6.35 -16.54
CA LEU A 342 23.09 -5.88 -15.60
C LEU A 342 22.74 -6.32 -14.17
N LYS A 343 23.70 -6.87 -13.44
CA LYS A 343 23.54 -7.14 -12.01
C LYS A 343 24.83 -6.86 -11.23
N THR A 344 24.71 -6.81 -9.92
CA THR A 344 25.86 -6.68 -9.01
C THR A 344 26.20 -8.03 -8.39
N ASP A 345 27.50 -8.27 -8.12
CA ASP A 345 27.90 -9.27 -7.14
C ASP A 345 27.47 -8.82 -5.72
N PRO A 346 27.35 -9.75 -4.76
CA PRO A 346 27.27 -9.40 -3.34
C PRO A 346 28.44 -8.51 -2.93
N LYS A 347 28.16 -7.49 -2.11
CA LYS A 347 29.14 -6.49 -1.62
C LYS A 347 29.81 -5.65 -2.73
N ALA A 348 29.39 -5.73 -3.98
CA ALA A 348 29.90 -4.85 -5.03
C ALA A 348 29.72 -3.38 -4.62
N SER A 349 30.73 -2.56 -4.82
CA SER A 349 30.70 -1.17 -4.37
C SER A 349 31.42 -0.21 -5.29
N CYS A 350 31.02 1.08 -5.21
CA CYS A 350 31.66 2.19 -5.88
C CYS A 350 31.63 2.11 -7.41
N TYR A 351 30.45 1.79 -7.94
CA TYR A 351 30.19 1.81 -9.38
C TYR A 351 29.30 2.97 -9.78
N ARG A 352 29.64 3.60 -10.90
CA ARG A 352 28.76 4.54 -11.61
C ARG A 352 28.51 4.05 -13.04
N VAL A 353 27.25 3.82 -13.36
CA VAL A 353 26.78 3.45 -14.70
C VAL A 353 26.03 4.64 -15.27
N SER A 354 26.51 5.21 -16.38
CA SER A 354 26.07 6.51 -16.88
C SER A 354 25.98 6.56 -18.40
N GLY A 355 24.94 7.20 -18.95
CA GLY A 355 24.82 7.42 -20.38
C GLY A 355 24.84 6.13 -21.20
N LEU A 356 24.00 5.16 -20.82
CA LEU A 356 23.81 3.88 -21.53
C LEU A 356 22.34 3.63 -21.81
N GLU A 357 22.06 2.90 -22.86
CA GLU A 357 20.74 2.29 -23.11
C GLU A 357 20.75 0.84 -22.63
N ILE A 358 19.77 0.47 -21.82
CA ILE A 358 19.61 -0.90 -21.29
C ILE A 358 18.23 -1.39 -21.69
N VAL A 359 18.18 -2.42 -22.54
CA VAL A 359 16.95 -2.82 -23.21
C VAL A 359 16.69 -4.31 -23.11
N LEU A 360 15.40 -4.65 -22.93
CA LEU A 360 14.87 -5.99 -23.10
C LEU A 360 14.05 -6.04 -24.39
N PRO A 361 14.52 -6.70 -25.44
CA PRO A 361 13.69 -7.00 -26.61
C PRO A 361 12.58 -7.99 -26.23
N VAL A 362 11.62 -8.18 -27.11
CA VAL A 362 10.61 -9.22 -26.95
C VAL A 362 11.29 -10.60 -26.92
N ILE A 363 11.13 -11.32 -25.83
CA ILE A 363 11.61 -12.71 -25.66
C ILE A 363 10.43 -13.64 -25.37
N SER A 364 10.56 -14.93 -25.72
CA SER A 364 9.51 -15.91 -25.51
C SER A 364 9.30 -16.32 -24.06
N SER A 365 10.28 -16.01 -23.20
CA SER A 365 10.28 -16.35 -21.78
C SER A 365 10.11 -15.11 -20.92
N TYR A 366 9.56 -15.29 -19.71
CA TYR A 366 9.36 -14.20 -18.76
C TYR A 366 10.68 -13.77 -18.10
N ASN A 367 10.95 -12.49 -18.06
CA ASN A 367 12.13 -11.90 -17.40
C ASN A 367 11.72 -11.24 -16.08
N TYR A 368 12.45 -11.51 -14.99
CA TYR A 368 12.16 -10.96 -13.65
C TYR A 368 12.72 -9.57 -13.41
N GLY A 369 13.55 -9.03 -14.31
CA GLY A 369 14.05 -7.67 -14.21
C GLY A 369 15.27 -7.41 -15.08
N LEU A 370 15.43 -6.16 -15.55
CA LEU A 370 16.54 -5.74 -16.42
C LEU A 370 17.82 -5.47 -15.66
N ILE A 371 17.69 -4.84 -14.49
CA ILE A 371 18.84 -4.47 -13.63
C ILE A 371 18.59 -5.00 -12.22
N PHE A 372 19.54 -5.76 -11.68
CA PHE A 372 19.49 -6.23 -10.29
C PHE A 372 20.64 -5.62 -9.48
N LEU A 373 20.30 -4.73 -8.56
CA LEU A 373 21.22 -4.14 -7.59
C LEU A 373 21.01 -4.86 -6.25
N GLY A 374 21.79 -5.89 -6.00
CA GLY A 374 21.57 -6.86 -4.94
C GLY A 374 20.51 -7.90 -5.31
N ASP A 375 20.21 -8.78 -4.37
CA ASP A 375 19.22 -9.85 -4.54
C ASP A 375 18.19 -9.89 -3.41
N GLY A 376 17.17 -10.74 -3.53
CA GLY A 376 16.09 -10.88 -2.57
C GLY A 376 16.45 -11.66 -1.32
N GLY A 377 17.61 -12.30 -1.27
CA GLY A 377 18.05 -13.13 -0.15
C GLY A 377 17.42 -14.52 -0.09
N ASN A 378 16.66 -14.93 -1.10
CA ASN A 378 16.03 -16.24 -1.15
C ASN A 378 17.06 -17.34 -1.49
N LEU A 379 17.58 -18.00 -0.47
CA LEU A 379 18.60 -19.06 -0.60
C LEU A 379 18.11 -20.20 -1.50
N SER A 380 16.84 -20.53 -1.50
CA SER A 380 16.27 -21.57 -2.36
C SER A 380 16.28 -21.21 -3.84
N ALA A 381 16.34 -19.92 -4.16
CA ALA A 381 16.51 -19.40 -5.51
C ALA A 381 17.99 -19.16 -5.87
N GLY A 382 18.93 -19.53 -5.00
CA GLY A 382 20.36 -19.28 -5.16
C GLY A 382 20.77 -17.83 -4.89
N GLU A 383 19.92 -17.05 -4.22
CA GLU A 383 20.23 -15.70 -3.76
C GLU A 383 20.98 -15.75 -2.42
N THR A 384 21.73 -14.72 -2.09
CA THR A 384 22.67 -14.79 -0.97
C THR A 384 22.56 -13.64 0.04
N GLN A 385 21.81 -12.57 -0.27
CA GLN A 385 21.76 -11.34 0.52
C GLN A 385 20.88 -11.51 1.77
N THR A 386 21.38 -12.20 2.76
CA THR A 386 20.69 -12.45 4.04
C THR A 386 21.18 -11.54 5.18
N THR A 387 22.16 -10.68 4.94
CA THR A 387 22.66 -9.69 5.90
C THR A 387 22.91 -8.35 5.24
N MET A 388 22.89 -7.27 6.05
CA MET A 388 23.16 -5.89 5.58
C MET A 388 24.52 -5.75 4.89
N ASP A 389 25.52 -6.50 5.32
CA ASP A 389 26.87 -6.46 4.76
C ASP A 389 26.96 -7.05 3.35
N MET A 390 26.06 -7.95 3.00
CA MET A 390 25.98 -8.56 1.67
C MET A 390 25.41 -7.60 0.61
N ALA A 391 24.68 -6.57 1.01
CA ALA A 391 24.08 -5.62 0.08
C ALA A 391 25.18 -4.84 -0.68
N PRO A 392 25.13 -4.80 -2.02
CA PRO A 392 25.99 -3.92 -2.80
C PRO A 392 25.69 -2.46 -2.44
N ARG A 393 26.67 -1.58 -2.55
CA ARG A 393 26.54 -0.21 -2.00
C ARG A 393 27.32 0.84 -2.79
N ASN A 394 26.99 2.10 -2.53
CA ASN A 394 27.62 3.23 -3.23
C ASN A 394 27.52 3.05 -4.74
N LEU A 395 26.29 2.97 -5.23
CA LEU A 395 26.00 2.78 -6.64
C LEU A 395 25.34 4.06 -7.20
N VAL A 396 25.74 4.46 -8.39
CA VAL A 396 25.11 5.55 -9.12
C VAL A 396 24.71 5.06 -10.50
N LEU A 397 23.41 5.11 -10.78
CA LEU A 397 22.80 4.87 -12.08
C LEU A 397 22.24 6.19 -12.57
N ASP A 398 22.86 6.80 -13.57
CA ASP A 398 22.41 8.10 -14.04
C ASP A 398 22.47 8.26 -15.55
N HIS A 399 21.62 9.13 -16.08
CA HIS A 399 21.49 9.40 -17.51
C HIS A 399 21.27 8.13 -18.34
N LEU A 400 20.52 7.16 -17.79
CA LEU A 400 20.23 5.91 -18.49
C LEU A 400 18.93 6.00 -19.26
N TYR A 401 18.85 5.26 -20.36
CA TYR A 401 17.60 4.90 -21.01
C TYR A 401 17.35 3.41 -20.77
N ILE A 402 16.42 3.09 -19.85
CA ILE A 402 16.11 1.73 -19.44
C ILE A 402 14.70 1.39 -19.90
N HIS A 403 14.55 0.35 -20.71
CA HIS A 403 13.23 0.06 -21.25
C HIS A 403 13.05 -1.36 -21.76
N GLY A 404 11.79 -1.82 -21.80
CA GLY A 404 11.36 -2.90 -22.69
C GLY A 404 11.02 -2.39 -24.07
N GLU A 405 10.77 -3.28 -25.01
CA GLU A 405 10.02 -3.00 -26.22
C GLU A 405 8.51 -3.11 -25.95
N ALA A 406 7.66 -2.56 -26.81
CA ALA A 406 6.20 -2.51 -26.60
C ALA A 406 5.54 -3.89 -26.34
N GLY A 407 6.16 -4.98 -26.79
CA GLY A 407 5.70 -6.35 -26.53
C GLY A 407 6.45 -7.10 -25.43
N SER A 408 7.42 -6.48 -24.77
CA SER A 408 8.21 -7.13 -23.72
C SER A 408 7.37 -7.37 -22.47
N ASN A 409 7.55 -8.53 -21.83
CA ASN A 409 6.81 -8.93 -20.65
C ASN A 409 7.78 -9.25 -19.50
N PHE A 410 7.88 -8.36 -18.49
CA PHE A 410 8.82 -8.52 -17.40
C PHE A 410 8.43 -7.74 -16.14
N THR A 411 8.95 -8.16 -14.99
CA THR A 411 8.50 -7.64 -13.69
C THR A 411 9.11 -6.26 -13.36
N ARG A 412 10.42 -6.05 -13.58
CA ARG A 412 11.07 -4.82 -13.08
C ARG A 412 12.09 -4.27 -14.06
N CYS A 413 12.09 -2.95 -14.23
CA CYS A 413 13.22 -2.30 -14.87
C CYS A 413 14.44 -2.31 -13.93
N ILE A 414 14.26 -1.96 -12.65
CA ILE A 414 15.32 -1.99 -11.63
C ILE A 414 14.81 -2.70 -10.37
N ALA A 415 15.46 -3.79 -9.96
CA ALA A 415 15.34 -4.38 -8.63
C ALA A 415 16.35 -3.70 -7.72
N LEU A 416 15.87 -2.88 -6.76
CA LEU A 416 16.66 -2.01 -5.90
C LEU A 416 16.81 -2.61 -4.50
N ASN A 417 17.71 -3.60 -4.38
CA ASN A 417 18.04 -4.28 -3.13
C ASN A 417 19.44 -3.95 -2.62
N SER A 418 19.95 -2.79 -2.95
CA SER A 418 21.29 -2.29 -2.58
C SER A 418 21.23 -1.32 -1.41
N ALA A 419 22.40 -0.79 -1.04
CA ALA A 419 22.56 0.29 -0.07
C ALA A 419 23.22 1.51 -0.72
N SER A 420 22.98 2.70 -0.17
CA SER A 420 23.61 3.96 -0.62
C SER A 420 23.61 4.10 -2.15
N THR A 421 22.40 4.15 -2.74
CA THR A 421 22.23 4.12 -4.20
C THR A 421 21.52 5.38 -4.72
N VAL A 422 22.03 5.89 -5.83
CA VAL A 422 21.44 6.99 -6.59
C VAL A 422 20.89 6.46 -7.92
N ILE A 423 19.65 6.83 -8.25
CA ILE A 423 19.05 6.67 -9.60
C ILE A 423 18.61 8.06 -10.05
N ALA A 424 19.29 8.63 -11.05
CA ALA A 424 19.06 10.02 -11.39
C ALA A 424 19.08 10.30 -12.90
N ASP A 425 18.42 11.38 -13.30
CA ASP A 425 18.50 11.96 -14.65
C ASP A 425 18.20 10.96 -15.78
N SER A 426 17.40 9.92 -15.51
CA SER A 426 17.19 8.77 -16.39
C SER A 426 15.79 8.72 -16.96
N TRP A 427 15.64 8.00 -18.08
CA TRP A 427 14.36 7.65 -18.69
C TRP A 427 14.13 6.15 -18.54
N ILE A 428 13.14 5.79 -17.75
CA ILE A 428 12.79 4.40 -17.42
C ILE A 428 11.36 4.17 -17.89
N SER A 429 11.17 3.33 -18.90
CA SER A 429 9.87 3.19 -19.57
C SER A 429 9.61 1.77 -20.07
N GLU A 430 8.38 1.52 -20.54
CA GLU A 430 7.94 0.21 -21.04
C GLU A 430 8.25 -0.93 -20.03
N CYS A 431 8.12 -0.64 -18.74
CA CYS A 431 8.23 -1.63 -17.67
C CYS A 431 6.84 -2.21 -17.40
N HIS A 432 6.46 -3.27 -18.11
CA HIS A 432 5.10 -3.81 -18.04
C HIS A 432 5.06 -5.33 -18.10
N ALA A 433 4.02 -5.88 -17.45
CA ALA A 433 3.74 -7.30 -17.42
C ALA A 433 2.23 -7.56 -17.57
N LYS A 434 1.87 -8.72 -18.09
CA LYS A 434 0.50 -9.20 -18.19
C LYS A 434 0.24 -10.30 -17.19
N GLY A 435 -0.70 -10.06 -16.28
CA GLY A 435 -1.04 -11.00 -15.20
C GLY A 435 -0.11 -10.99 -13.99
N PHE A 436 0.90 -10.10 -13.98
CA PHE A 436 1.88 -9.96 -12.91
C PHE A 436 2.13 -8.49 -12.59
N ASP A 437 2.76 -8.24 -11.45
CA ASP A 437 3.23 -6.92 -11.08
C ASP A 437 4.42 -6.49 -11.95
N SER A 438 4.49 -5.21 -12.25
CA SER A 438 5.62 -4.65 -12.96
C SER A 438 5.99 -3.27 -12.40
N GLN A 439 7.28 -3.03 -12.18
CA GLN A 439 7.77 -1.78 -11.60
C GLN A 439 8.87 -1.16 -12.46
N ALA A 440 8.90 0.19 -12.52
CA ALA A 440 10.10 0.88 -12.98
C ALA A 440 11.23 0.67 -11.96
N ILE A 441 10.94 0.83 -10.67
CA ILE A 441 11.86 0.60 -9.56
C ILE A 441 11.11 -0.17 -8.45
N GLY A 442 11.58 -1.36 -8.08
CA GLY A 442 11.04 -2.12 -6.98
C GLY A 442 12.13 -2.60 -6.02
N GLY A 443 11.95 -2.39 -4.70
CA GLY A 443 12.92 -2.80 -3.68
C GLY A 443 12.23 -3.42 -2.47
N TRP A 444 12.77 -4.54 -1.96
CA TRP A 444 12.20 -5.23 -0.79
C TRP A 444 13.26 -5.73 0.20
N ASN A 445 14.52 -5.94 -0.24
CA ASN A 445 15.61 -6.49 0.58
C ASN A 445 16.84 -5.58 0.63
N GLY A 446 16.68 -4.29 0.34
CA GLY A 446 17.75 -3.30 0.34
C GLY A 446 17.59 -2.28 1.46
N PRO A 447 18.66 -1.96 2.20
CA PRO A 447 18.57 -1.11 3.39
C PRO A 447 18.40 0.39 3.11
N GLY A 448 18.74 0.88 1.89
CA GLY A 448 18.95 2.31 1.66
C GLY A 448 20.32 2.80 2.18
N PRO A 449 20.59 4.12 2.30
CA PRO A 449 19.74 5.22 1.82
C PRO A 449 19.59 5.26 0.30
N TYR A 450 18.52 5.92 -0.19
CA TYR A 450 18.28 6.05 -1.63
C TYR A 450 18.05 7.52 -2.03
N LEU A 451 18.58 7.89 -3.20
CA LEU A 451 18.23 9.12 -3.90
C LEU A 451 17.69 8.76 -5.29
N ILE A 452 16.39 8.99 -5.51
CA ILE A 452 15.72 8.79 -6.79
C ILE A 452 15.25 10.16 -7.27
N GLN A 453 15.99 10.74 -8.24
CA GLN A 453 15.70 12.13 -8.62
C GLN A 453 15.71 12.37 -10.13
N ASN A 454 14.84 13.27 -10.57
CA ASN A 454 14.78 13.79 -11.95
C ASN A 454 14.69 12.67 -13.01
N ASN A 455 13.94 11.59 -12.72
CA ASN A 455 13.71 10.53 -13.67
C ASN A 455 12.33 10.65 -14.32
N TYR A 456 12.19 10.16 -15.53
CA TYR A 456 10.91 9.77 -16.11
C TYR A 456 10.69 8.28 -15.82
N LEU A 457 9.57 7.97 -15.19
CA LEU A 457 9.26 6.62 -14.72
C LEU A 457 7.91 6.18 -15.30
N ALA A 458 7.91 5.20 -16.20
CA ALA A 458 6.70 4.65 -16.79
C ALA A 458 6.65 3.13 -16.62
N ALA A 459 5.73 2.68 -15.76
CA ALA A 459 5.47 1.27 -15.52
C ALA A 459 3.97 0.99 -15.43
N ALA A 460 3.56 -0.21 -15.85
CA ALA A 460 2.15 -0.60 -15.85
C ALA A 460 1.65 -0.94 -14.44
N GLY A 461 2.38 -1.72 -13.67
CA GLY A 461 2.10 -1.96 -12.25
C GLY A 461 2.39 -0.72 -11.42
N GLU A 462 3.25 -0.80 -10.44
CA GLU A 462 3.70 0.37 -9.68
C GLU A 462 4.91 1.03 -10.36
N ASN A 463 4.94 2.36 -10.45
CA ASN A 463 6.15 3.00 -10.99
C ASN A 463 7.31 2.90 -9.99
N ILE A 464 7.03 3.12 -8.68
CA ILE A 464 7.96 2.77 -7.59
C ILE A 464 7.19 1.97 -6.53
N MET A 465 7.82 0.89 -6.02
CA MET A 465 7.34 0.12 -4.88
C MET A 465 8.48 -0.21 -3.92
N PHE A 466 8.25 0.02 -2.62
CA PHE A 466 9.10 -0.50 -1.55
C PHE A 466 8.34 -1.53 -0.70
N GLY A 467 8.88 -2.75 -0.60
CA GLY A 467 8.23 -3.93 -0.05
C GLY A 467 7.59 -4.81 -1.13
N GLY A 468 6.51 -5.51 -0.83
CA GLY A 468 5.85 -6.46 -1.74
C GLY A 468 6.41 -7.88 -1.67
N ALA A 469 7.40 -8.10 -0.81
CA ALA A 469 7.88 -9.38 -0.32
C ALA A 469 8.55 -9.15 1.04
N ASP A 470 8.58 -10.18 1.88
CA ASP A 470 9.28 -10.11 3.15
C ASP A 470 10.79 -10.07 2.92
N PRO A 471 11.52 -9.12 3.55
CA PRO A 471 12.97 -9.09 3.45
C PRO A 471 13.59 -10.30 4.15
N HIS A 472 14.57 -10.93 3.54
CA HIS A 472 15.34 -12.01 4.15
C HIS A 472 16.41 -11.49 5.13
N ILE A 473 16.76 -10.22 5.08
CA ILE A 473 17.58 -9.56 6.08
C ILE A 473 16.72 -9.26 7.30
N THR A 474 17.03 -9.87 8.42
CA THR A 474 16.29 -9.68 9.68
C THR A 474 16.30 -8.21 10.14
N ASN A 475 15.15 -7.71 10.57
CA ASN A 475 14.91 -6.32 10.99
C ASN A 475 15.16 -5.27 9.90
N LEU A 476 15.15 -5.65 8.64
CA LEU A 476 15.33 -4.71 7.55
C LEU A 476 14.06 -3.88 7.32
N VAL A 477 14.25 -2.57 7.38
CA VAL A 477 13.30 -1.56 6.87
C VAL A 477 14.10 -0.60 5.99
N PRO A 478 13.86 -0.56 4.67
CA PRO A 478 14.48 0.44 3.79
C PRO A 478 14.31 1.84 4.36
N SER A 479 15.40 2.58 4.53
CA SER A 479 15.37 3.83 5.29
C SER A 479 16.14 4.95 4.59
N ASP A 480 15.80 6.21 4.92
CA ASP A 480 16.47 7.40 4.39
C ASP A 480 16.31 7.53 2.87
N ILE A 481 15.06 7.58 2.42
CA ILE A 481 14.70 7.55 1.01
C ILE A 481 14.27 8.95 0.56
N THR A 482 14.95 9.50 -0.44
CA THR A 482 14.57 10.76 -1.09
C THR A 482 14.10 10.49 -2.52
N ILE A 483 12.85 10.84 -2.84
CA ILE A 483 12.23 10.72 -4.16
C ILE A 483 11.81 12.12 -4.59
N ARG A 484 12.53 12.75 -5.53
CA ARG A 484 12.27 14.14 -5.88
C ARG A 484 12.41 14.47 -7.37
N GLY A 485 11.56 15.37 -7.85
CA GLY A 485 11.61 15.89 -9.22
C GLY A 485 11.39 14.84 -10.30
N ASN A 486 10.76 13.70 -9.98
CA ASN A 486 10.48 12.65 -10.92
C ASN A 486 9.12 12.86 -11.60
N HIS A 487 8.98 12.33 -12.81
CA HIS A 487 7.73 12.23 -13.51
C HIS A 487 7.26 10.77 -13.54
N PHE A 488 6.23 10.46 -12.77
CA PHE A 488 5.55 9.16 -12.72
C PHE A 488 4.42 9.19 -13.75
N TRP A 489 4.43 8.26 -14.69
CA TRP A 489 3.50 8.27 -15.78
C TRP A 489 3.05 6.86 -16.18
N LYS A 490 1.79 6.71 -16.61
CA LYS A 490 1.30 5.51 -17.27
C LYS A 490 0.75 5.86 -18.65
N ASN A 491 1.13 5.07 -19.63
CA ASN A 491 0.65 5.23 -21.00
C ASN A 491 -0.83 4.86 -21.08
N PRO A 492 -1.73 5.78 -21.44
CA PRO A 492 -3.15 5.46 -21.58
C PRO A 492 -3.46 4.33 -22.56
N ALA A 493 -2.59 4.09 -23.54
CA ALA A 493 -2.71 2.98 -24.49
C ALA A 493 -2.45 1.59 -23.86
N TRP A 494 -1.96 1.54 -22.62
CA TRP A 494 -1.80 0.28 -21.88
C TRP A 494 -3.10 -0.26 -21.30
N LYS A 495 -4.18 0.52 -21.35
CA LYS A 495 -5.49 0.08 -20.88
C LYS A 495 -5.91 -1.20 -21.58
N ASP A 496 -6.37 -2.19 -20.80
CA ASP A 496 -6.82 -3.51 -21.22
C ASP A 496 -5.73 -4.37 -21.93
N VAL A 497 -4.48 -3.88 -21.96
CA VAL A 497 -3.31 -4.57 -22.52
C VAL A 497 -2.43 -5.14 -21.43
N TRP A 498 -2.09 -4.30 -20.43
CA TRP A 498 -1.17 -4.63 -19.35
C TRP A 498 -1.84 -4.57 -17.99
N THR A 499 -1.25 -5.20 -16.98
CA THR A 499 -1.74 -5.18 -15.59
C THR A 499 -1.41 -3.82 -14.97
N ILE A 500 -2.44 -3.02 -14.70
CA ILE A 500 -2.30 -1.65 -14.17
C ILE A 500 -2.58 -1.62 -12.68
N LYS A 501 -1.68 -0.95 -11.93
CA LYS A 501 -1.82 -0.69 -10.51
C LYS A 501 -1.54 0.79 -10.18
N ASN A 502 -0.86 1.08 -9.07
CA ASN A 502 -0.64 2.45 -8.59
C ASN A 502 0.56 3.14 -9.23
N LEU A 503 0.71 4.45 -9.00
CA LEU A 503 1.92 5.19 -9.37
C LEU A 503 3.03 5.03 -8.31
N LEU A 504 2.66 5.01 -7.03
CA LEU A 504 3.59 4.82 -5.91
C LEU A 504 2.94 3.95 -4.84
N GLU A 505 3.63 2.92 -4.39
CA GLU A 505 3.19 2.08 -3.27
C GLU A 505 4.32 1.85 -2.27
N LEU A 506 4.05 2.17 -1.00
CA LEU A 506 4.94 1.91 0.13
C LEU A 506 4.33 0.81 0.97
N LYS A 507 5.07 -0.27 1.23
CA LYS A 507 4.69 -1.39 2.09
C LYS A 507 5.67 -1.62 3.24
N ASN A 508 6.92 -1.23 3.04
CA ASN A 508 7.99 -1.34 4.04
C ASN A 508 9.03 -0.24 3.79
N SER A 509 9.02 0.82 4.59
CA SER A 509 9.93 1.94 4.40
C SER A 509 9.90 2.91 5.59
N ARG A 510 10.99 3.63 5.82
CA ARG A 510 11.09 4.57 6.93
C ARG A 510 11.93 5.81 6.58
N ARG A 511 11.52 6.97 7.09
CA ARG A 511 12.15 8.29 6.86
C ARG A 511 12.25 8.61 5.37
N LEU A 512 11.08 8.88 4.77
CA LEU A 512 10.96 9.22 3.36
C LEU A 512 10.68 10.71 3.16
N LEU A 513 11.34 11.27 2.16
CA LEU A 513 11.00 12.58 1.61
C LEU A 513 10.59 12.41 0.14
N ILE A 514 9.33 12.66 -0.15
CA ILE A 514 8.74 12.56 -1.50
C ILE A 514 8.28 13.96 -1.89
N GLU A 515 9.06 14.64 -2.75
CA GLU A 515 8.81 16.04 -3.04
C GLU A 515 9.02 16.42 -4.52
N ASN A 516 8.28 17.41 -4.96
CA ASN A 516 8.46 18.03 -6.28
C ASN A 516 8.25 17.05 -7.46
N ASN A 517 7.48 15.97 -7.25
CA ASN A 517 7.19 15.00 -8.30
C ASN A 517 5.87 15.30 -8.99
N VAL A 518 5.72 14.81 -10.22
CA VAL A 518 4.45 14.76 -10.95
C VAL A 518 4.02 13.30 -11.07
N PHE A 519 2.83 12.99 -10.57
CA PHE A 519 2.18 11.68 -10.65
C PHE A 519 0.97 11.80 -11.55
N GLU A 520 0.95 11.10 -12.68
CA GLU A 520 -0.19 11.23 -13.59
C GLU A 520 -0.53 9.96 -14.34
N ASN A 521 -1.80 9.89 -14.71
CA ASN A 521 -2.41 8.83 -15.48
C ASN A 521 -2.46 7.51 -14.72
N ASN A 522 -3.55 7.29 -14.03
CA ASN A 522 -3.88 6.00 -13.43
C ASN A 522 -5.34 5.66 -13.75
N TRP A 523 -5.73 4.38 -13.67
CA TRP A 523 -7.11 3.94 -13.84
C TRP A 523 -7.40 2.64 -13.12
N ILE A 524 -8.68 2.30 -12.96
CA ILE A 524 -9.11 1.05 -12.33
C ILE A 524 -8.84 -0.10 -13.28
N ALA A 525 -8.05 -1.09 -12.83
CA ALA A 525 -7.77 -2.35 -13.53
C ALA A 525 -7.49 -3.46 -12.50
N ALA A 526 -6.22 -3.83 -12.28
CA ALA A 526 -5.85 -4.83 -11.28
C ALA A 526 -5.99 -4.32 -9.82
N GLN A 527 -6.12 -2.99 -9.66
CA GLN A 527 -6.45 -2.36 -8.37
C GLN A 527 -7.52 -1.29 -8.56
N THR A 528 -7.99 -0.71 -7.45
CA THR A 528 -9.16 0.17 -7.40
C THR A 528 -8.93 1.58 -7.95
N GLY A 529 -7.75 1.85 -8.55
CA GLY A 529 -7.45 3.13 -9.18
C GLY A 529 -6.86 4.19 -8.24
N MET A 530 -6.32 3.81 -7.08
CA MET A 530 -5.52 4.70 -6.23
C MET A 530 -4.27 5.15 -6.97
N ALA A 531 -4.00 6.46 -6.96
CA ALA A 531 -2.75 6.97 -7.48
C ALA A 531 -1.58 6.59 -6.57
N ILE A 532 -1.76 6.75 -5.27
CA ILE A 532 -0.71 6.59 -4.26
C ILE A 532 -1.25 5.77 -3.08
N ILE A 533 -0.43 4.84 -2.59
CA ILE A 533 -0.74 4.03 -1.40
C ILE A 533 0.45 4.07 -0.44
N PHE A 534 0.18 4.43 0.81
CA PHE A 534 1.04 4.22 1.96
C PHE A 534 0.41 3.14 2.82
N LYS A 535 1.04 1.98 2.92
CA LYS A 535 0.59 0.91 3.80
C LYS A 535 1.76 0.21 4.46
N SER A 536 1.49 -0.59 5.47
CA SER A 536 2.43 -1.56 6.03
C SER A 536 2.00 -2.94 5.59
N ALA A 537 2.94 -3.80 5.21
CA ALA A 537 2.62 -5.17 4.82
C ALA A 537 3.73 -6.14 5.24
N ASN A 538 3.30 -7.29 5.74
CA ASN A 538 4.12 -8.45 6.07
C ASN A 538 3.52 -9.64 5.29
N ASP A 539 3.71 -9.59 3.96
CA ASP A 539 2.95 -10.43 3.02
C ASP A 539 3.19 -11.93 3.26
N GLY A 540 4.43 -12.34 3.57
CA GLY A 540 4.78 -13.74 3.89
C GLY A 540 4.64 -14.11 5.38
N GLY A 541 4.37 -13.16 6.27
CA GLY A 541 4.24 -13.39 7.71
C GLY A 541 5.55 -13.62 8.45
N THR A 542 6.70 -13.44 7.81
CA THR A 542 8.02 -13.72 8.39
C THR A 542 8.74 -12.49 8.92
N ALA A 543 8.22 -11.28 8.63
CA ALA A 543 8.86 -10.02 8.93
C ALA A 543 7.93 -9.02 9.67
N PRO A 544 7.56 -9.29 10.94
CA PRO A 544 6.61 -8.46 11.69
C PRO A 544 7.12 -7.03 11.97
N TRP A 545 8.39 -6.74 11.72
CA TRP A 545 9.00 -5.41 11.84
C TRP A 545 8.75 -4.52 10.61
N GLN A 546 8.21 -5.06 9.52
CA GLN A 546 7.87 -4.29 8.33
C GLN A 546 6.83 -3.24 8.65
N GLY A 547 6.99 -2.07 8.04
CA GLY A 547 6.03 -1.00 8.16
C GLY A 547 6.50 0.27 7.46
N THR A 548 5.53 1.14 7.19
CA THR A 548 5.77 2.44 6.58
C THR A 548 5.60 3.54 7.61
N THR A 549 6.69 4.20 7.96
CA THR A 549 6.69 5.26 8.96
C THR A 549 7.54 6.45 8.53
N ASP A 550 7.25 7.61 9.10
CA ASP A 550 8.03 8.83 8.88
C ASP A 550 8.05 9.25 7.40
N VAL A 551 6.87 9.51 6.83
CA VAL A 551 6.71 9.89 5.42
C VAL A 551 6.37 11.37 5.31
N THR A 552 7.19 12.14 4.62
CA THR A 552 6.88 13.50 4.18
C THR A 552 6.58 13.51 2.68
N PHE A 553 5.34 13.80 2.31
CA PHE A 553 4.86 13.92 0.93
C PHE A 553 4.46 15.37 0.67
N ARG A 554 5.29 16.12 -0.06
CA ARG A 554 5.09 17.56 -0.21
C ARG A 554 5.44 18.11 -1.60
N TYR A 555 4.79 19.19 -1.96
CA TYR A 555 5.00 19.89 -3.24
C TYR A 555 4.91 18.97 -4.44
N ASN A 556 4.05 17.96 -4.39
CA ASN A 556 3.79 17.07 -5.52
C ASN A 556 2.52 17.47 -6.25
N ILE A 557 2.46 17.12 -7.53
CA ILE A 557 1.26 17.21 -8.35
C ILE A 557 0.77 15.78 -8.62
N VAL A 558 -0.49 15.49 -8.28
CA VAL A 558 -1.16 14.22 -8.54
C VAL A 558 -2.38 14.49 -9.40
N ARG A 559 -2.45 13.89 -10.59
CA ARG A 559 -3.53 14.18 -11.53
C ARG A 559 -3.94 12.98 -12.37
N ASN A 560 -5.13 13.08 -12.98
CA ASN A 560 -5.63 12.10 -13.94
C ASN A 560 -5.72 10.68 -13.31
N SER A 561 -6.49 10.56 -12.24
CA SER A 561 -6.67 9.29 -11.52
C SER A 561 -8.08 9.17 -10.95
N PRO A 562 -8.68 7.98 -10.89
CA PRO A 562 -9.97 7.78 -10.24
C PRO A 562 -9.97 8.07 -8.75
N GLN A 563 -8.84 7.87 -8.06
CA GLN A 563 -8.69 8.09 -6.64
C GLN A 563 -7.31 8.69 -6.32
N GLY A 564 -7.21 9.43 -5.22
CA GLY A 564 -6.01 10.15 -4.83
C GLY A 564 -5.04 9.31 -4.00
N LEU A 565 -5.05 9.48 -2.68
CA LEU A 565 -4.13 8.87 -1.71
C LEU A 565 -4.87 7.93 -0.76
N ALA A 566 -4.33 6.72 -0.57
CA ALA A 566 -4.73 5.80 0.50
C ALA A 566 -3.63 5.67 1.55
N ILE A 567 -4.02 5.69 2.83
CA ILE A 567 -3.19 5.38 3.99
C ILE A 567 -3.84 4.22 4.72
N ALA A 568 -3.17 3.06 4.76
CA ALA A 568 -3.67 1.83 5.37
C ALA A 568 -2.66 1.33 6.43
N ALA A 569 -3.11 1.19 7.68
CA ALA A 569 -2.19 1.02 8.80
C ALA A 569 -1.40 -0.30 8.79
N HIS A 570 -2.06 -1.42 8.54
CA HIS A 570 -1.41 -2.73 8.51
C HIS A 570 -2.22 -3.74 7.67
N PRO A 571 -1.65 -4.86 7.25
CA PRO A 571 -2.39 -5.91 6.57
C PRO A 571 -3.30 -6.68 7.56
N GLU A 572 -4.36 -7.24 7.01
CA GLU A 572 -5.40 -7.95 7.77
C GLU A 572 -4.95 -9.31 8.33
N THR A 573 -3.90 -9.92 7.76
CA THR A 573 -3.55 -11.32 7.97
C THR A 573 -2.31 -11.54 8.84
N ASN A 574 -1.29 -10.72 8.70
CA ASN A 574 -0.02 -10.89 9.43
C ASN A 574 0.37 -9.62 10.17
N PRO A 575 0.90 -9.73 11.41
CA PRO A 575 1.35 -8.56 12.17
C PRO A 575 2.40 -7.74 11.40
N ALA A 576 2.23 -6.43 11.39
CA ALA A 576 3.17 -5.46 10.84
C ALA A 576 3.15 -4.19 11.71
N VAL A 577 4.15 -3.33 11.54
CA VAL A 577 4.18 -2.01 12.19
C VAL A 577 3.12 -1.12 11.54
N HIS A 578 2.35 -0.38 12.33
CA HIS A 578 1.34 0.55 11.83
C HIS A 578 1.96 1.66 10.99
N VAL A 579 1.24 2.12 9.97
CA VAL A 579 1.60 3.37 9.28
C VAL A 579 1.50 4.51 10.28
N ALA A 580 2.59 5.25 10.45
CA ALA A 580 2.65 6.30 11.45
C ALA A 580 3.54 7.48 11.04
N ARG A 581 3.25 8.65 11.58
CA ARG A 581 3.97 9.91 11.35
C ARG A 581 4.08 10.22 9.85
N VAL A 582 2.92 10.55 9.27
CA VAL A 582 2.79 10.91 7.85
C VAL A 582 2.41 12.39 7.74
N ARG A 583 3.18 13.16 6.99
CA ARG A 583 2.88 14.53 6.63
C ARG A 583 2.61 14.65 5.13
N VAL A 584 1.44 15.15 4.79
CA VAL A 584 1.01 15.44 3.41
C VAL A 584 0.76 16.95 3.34
N GLU A 585 1.65 17.69 2.66
CA GLU A 585 1.57 19.16 2.68
C GLU A 585 1.90 19.81 1.34
N ASN A 586 1.23 20.91 1.04
CA ASN A 586 1.48 21.73 -0.15
C ASN A 586 1.41 20.93 -1.47
N ASN A 587 0.57 19.92 -1.56
CA ASN A 587 0.36 19.16 -2.77
C ASN A 587 -0.88 19.64 -3.53
N LEU A 588 -0.83 19.49 -4.85
CA LEU A 588 -1.98 19.68 -5.72
C LEU A 588 -2.48 18.33 -6.23
N PHE A 589 -3.69 17.97 -5.84
CA PHE A 589 -4.44 16.87 -6.45
C PHE A 589 -5.52 17.49 -7.32
N TYR A 590 -5.54 17.20 -8.62
CA TYR A 590 -6.59 17.70 -9.49
C TYR A 590 -6.92 16.71 -10.60
N ASN A 591 -8.11 16.85 -11.18
CA ASN A 591 -8.65 15.89 -12.13
C ASN A 591 -8.64 14.45 -11.53
N ILE A 592 -9.04 14.38 -10.23
CA ILE A 592 -9.23 13.14 -9.51
C ILE A 592 -10.70 12.77 -9.57
N GLY A 593 -11.02 11.50 -9.87
CA GLY A 593 -12.39 11.01 -9.86
C GLY A 593 -12.79 10.25 -11.12
N THR A 594 -12.63 10.82 -12.30
CA THR A 594 -12.90 10.14 -13.57
C THR A 594 -11.71 10.29 -14.49
N TYR A 595 -11.14 9.18 -14.90
CA TYR A 595 -10.07 9.16 -15.89
C TYR A 595 -10.04 7.85 -16.67
N ASN A 596 -9.69 7.94 -17.96
CA ASN A 596 -9.52 6.82 -18.89
C ASN A 596 -10.69 5.81 -18.87
N GLY A 597 -11.93 6.34 -18.80
CA GLY A 597 -13.16 5.54 -18.77
C GLY A 597 -13.43 4.80 -17.46
N THR A 598 -12.74 5.15 -16.39
CA THR A 598 -12.98 4.62 -15.02
C THR A 598 -13.24 5.76 -14.05
N SER A 599 -14.09 5.51 -13.03
CA SER A 599 -14.54 6.53 -12.10
C SER A 599 -14.68 5.97 -10.69
N TYR A 600 -14.30 6.78 -9.66
CA TYR A 600 -14.53 6.43 -8.26
C TYR A 600 -14.69 7.64 -7.32
N GLY A 601 -13.86 8.69 -7.43
CA GLY A 601 -14.04 9.99 -6.75
C GLY A 601 -13.61 10.09 -5.29
N ARG A 602 -12.76 9.20 -4.78
CA ARG A 602 -12.23 9.30 -3.42
C ARG A 602 -10.89 10.00 -3.42
N MET A 603 -10.78 11.10 -2.68
CA MET A 603 -9.57 11.90 -2.63
C MET A 603 -8.57 11.33 -1.64
N LEU A 604 -9.01 11.14 -0.39
CA LEU A 604 -8.23 10.60 0.70
C LEU A 604 -8.95 9.40 1.31
N ILE A 605 -8.26 8.29 1.47
CA ILE A 605 -8.78 7.08 2.11
C ILE A 605 -7.91 6.74 3.29
N LEU A 606 -8.51 6.66 4.48
CA LEU A 606 -7.84 6.25 5.71
C LEU A 606 -8.43 4.91 6.15
N LEU A 607 -7.61 3.88 6.22
CA LEU A 607 -8.03 2.52 6.57
C LEU A 607 -7.27 2.01 7.79
N GLN A 608 -7.95 1.17 8.57
CA GLN A 608 -7.38 0.56 9.76
C GLN A 608 -7.03 1.63 10.82
N ASP A 609 -5.97 1.56 11.54
CA ASP A 609 -5.63 2.50 12.61
C ASP A 609 -4.29 3.24 12.38
N PRO A 610 -4.17 4.06 11.33
CA PRO A 610 -2.96 4.85 11.13
C PRO A 610 -2.79 5.89 12.24
N HIS A 611 -1.54 6.24 12.55
CA HIS A 611 -1.19 7.12 13.65
C HIS A 611 -0.46 8.37 13.18
N ASP A 612 -0.74 9.51 13.83
CA ASP A 612 0.00 10.76 13.65
C ASP A 612 0.02 11.23 12.17
N LEU A 613 -1.15 11.60 11.68
CA LEU A 613 -1.32 12.09 10.32
C LEU A 613 -1.47 13.62 10.30
N ASN A 614 -0.57 14.31 9.62
CA ASN A 614 -0.62 15.74 9.35
C ASN A 614 -0.93 15.97 7.84
N ILE A 615 -2.18 16.30 7.51
CA ILE A 615 -2.63 16.56 6.14
C ILE A 615 -3.02 18.03 6.06
N VAL A 616 -2.08 18.85 5.62
CA VAL A 616 -2.18 20.31 5.76
C VAL A 616 -1.80 21.05 4.48
N HIS A 617 -2.44 22.18 4.23
CA HIS A 617 -2.14 23.03 3.08
C HIS A 617 -2.15 22.29 1.72
N ASN A 618 -3.06 21.35 1.51
CA ASN A 618 -3.21 20.72 0.19
C ASN A 618 -4.39 21.34 -0.57
N THR A 619 -4.29 21.36 -1.89
CA THR A 619 -5.42 21.64 -2.78
C THR A 619 -5.85 20.35 -3.46
N MET A 620 -7.10 19.95 -3.25
CA MET A 620 -7.64 18.64 -3.64
C MET A 620 -8.94 18.81 -4.43
N ILE A 621 -8.83 18.80 -5.76
CA ILE A 621 -9.94 19.08 -6.68
C ILE A 621 -10.28 17.82 -7.47
N HIS A 622 -11.49 17.30 -7.27
CA HIS A 622 -11.97 16.17 -8.07
C HIS A 622 -12.98 16.59 -9.14
N ASN A 623 -13.08 15.80 -10.18
CA ASN A 623 -13.99 15.97 -11.32
C ASN A 623 -15.17 14.96 -11.31
N TYR A 624 -15.36 14.23 -10.19
CA TYR A 624 -16.40 13.22 -10.08
C TYR A 624 -17.71 13.83 -9.58
N THR A 625 -18.81 13.50 -10.25
CA THR A 625 -20.16 14.02 -9.94
C THR A 625 -21.03 13.04 -9.14
N GLY A 626 -20.53 11.81 -8.91
CA GLY A 626 -21.20 10.78 -8.10
C GLY A 626 -20.87 10.90 -6.60
N ASP A 627 -20.79 9.76 -5.91
CA ASP A 627 -20.56 9.68 -4.44
C ASP A 627 -19.10 9.86 -4.03
N GLY A 628 -18.36 10.75 -4.69
CA GLY A 628 -16.98 11.08 -4.34
C GLY A 628 -16.87 11.74 -2.96
N GLN A 629 -15.73 11.58 -2.29
CA GLN A 629 -15.48 12.08 -0.94
C GLN A 629 -14.10 12.76 -0.85
N MET A 630 -14.06 13.87 -0.12
CA MET A 630 -12.78 14.45 0.31
C MET A 630 -12.01 13.44 1.17
N MET A 631 -12.67 12.84 2.15
CA MET A 631 -12.11 11.79 2.98
C MET A 631 -13.15 10.69 3.24
N ILE A 632 -12.71 9.45 3.12
CA ILE A 632 -13.45 8.27 3.61
C ILE A 632 -12.56 7.46 4.55
N SER A 633 -13.16 6.88 5.58
CA SER A 633 -12.45 6.10 6.59
C SER A 633 -13.16 4.80 6.91
N ASP A 634 -12.42 3.83 7.43
CA ASP A 634 -12.92 2.54 7.91
C ASP A 634 -12.19 2.17 9.20
N VAL A 635 -12.95 1.72 10.20
CA VAL A 635 -12.41 1.30 11.52
C VAL A 635 -12.52 -0.20 11.75
N SER A 636 -12.75 -0.98 10.72
CA SER A 636 -12.92 -2.44 10.87
C SER A 636 -11.78 -3.11 11.65
N TYR A 637 -10.60 -2.50 11.68
CA TYR A 637 -9.39 -3.01 12.34
C TYR A 637 -8.84 -2.10 13.43
N GLY A 638 -9.58 -1.09 13.83
CA GLY A 638 -9.18 -0.14 14.87
C GLY A 638 -9.38 1.32 14.45
N ALA A 639 -9.41 2.21 15.43
CA ALA A 639 -9.57 3.63 15.19
C ALA A 639 -8.20 4.32 15.05
N ALA A 640 -8.10 5.20 14.07
CA ALA A 640 -6.91 6.02 13.87
C ALA A 640 -6.63 6.94 15.07
N ARG A 641 -5.40 7.41 15.19
CA ARG A 641 -4.98 8.27 16.31
C ARG A 641 -4.25 9.50 15.80
N ASN A 642 -4.51 10.64 16.46
CA ASN A 642 -3.81 11.91 16.21
C ASN A 642 -3.87 12.33 14.74
N ILE A 643 -5.06 12.70 14.27
CA ILE A 643 -5.26 13.11 12.88
C ILE A 643 -5.46 14.62 12.81
N VAL A 644 -4.66 15.30 12.02
CA VAL A 644 -4.78 16.72 11.68
C VAL A 644 -5.09 16.87 10.20
N LEU A 645 -6.27 17.40 9.90
CA LEU A 645 -6.66 17.87 8.57
C LEU A 645 -6.91 19.36 8.68
N SER A 646 -5.95 20.20 8.31
CA SER A 646 -6.07 21.64 8.46
C SER A 646 -5.60 22.40 7.23
N ASP A 647 -6.19 23.55 7.01
CA ASP A 647 -5.73 24.50 6.00
C ASP A 647 -5.78 23.95 4.55
N ASN A 648 -6.57 22.90 4.29
CA ASN A 648 -6.73 22.35 2.94
C ASN A 648 -7.84 23.08 2.18
N VAL A 649 -7.73 23.11 0.87
CA VAL A 649 -8.84 23.45 -0.04
C VAL A 649 -9.26 22.19 -0.77
N ALA A 650 -10.51 21.76 -0.61
CA ALA A 650 -10.96 20.50 -1.17
C ALA A 650 -12.40 20.55 -1.68
N THR A 651 -12.65 19.94 -2.84
CA THR A 651 -14.00 19.64 -3.31
C THR A 651 -14.59 18.44 -2.55
N LYS A 652 -15.84 18.52 -2.16
CA LYS A 652 -16.44 17.46 -1.34
C LYS A 652 -16.75 16.17 -2.09
N GLY A 653 -17.19 16.22 -3.32
CA GLY A 653 -17.68 15.05 -4.06
C GLY A 653 -19.20 14.88 -4.02
N GLY A 654 -19.69 13.72 -3.66
CA GLY A 654 -21.09 13.31 -3.72
C GLY A 654 -22.06 14.04 -2.76
N PRO A 655 -23.35 13.63 -2.71
CA PRO A 655 -24.40 14.40 -2.04
C PRO A 655 -24.32 14.38 -0.51
N TYR A 656 -23.60 13.44 0.12
CA TYR A 656 -23.76 13.15 1.56
C TYR A 656 -22.72 13.75 2.50
N GLY A 657 -21.73 14.49 2.02
CA GLY A 657 -20.75 15.14 2.91
C GLY A 657 -19.31 15.02 2.44
N ALA A 658 -18.42 15.78 3.07
CA ALA A 658 -17.00 15.81 2.74
C ALA A 658 -16.23 14.68 3.43
N VAL A 659 -16.62 14.33 4.66
CA VAL A 659 -15.98 13.30 5.49
C VAL A 659 -17.00 12.21 5.75
N MET A 660 -16.67 10.98 5.39
CA MET A 660 -17.51 9.79 5.59
C MET A 660 -16.77 8.66 6.28
N TYR A 661 -17.47 7.96 7.16
CA TYR A 661 -17.12 6.68 7.70
C TYR A 661 -17.90 5.57 6.98
N SER A 662 -17.27 4.42 6.71
CA SER A 662 -17.90 3.31 6.00
C SER A 662 -18.96 2.60 6.86
N GLY A 663 -20.03 3.23 7.17
CA GLY A 663 -21.10 2.75 8.06
C GLY A 663 -22.19 3.78 8.23
N ALA A 664 -22.20 4.80 7.37
CA ALA A 664 -23.22 5.83 7.28
C ALA A 664 -23.11 7.03 8.23
N GLN A 665 -21.97 7.25 8.89
CA GLN A 665 -21.73 8.51 9.61
C GLN A 665 -21.00 9.52 8.72
N ILE A 666 -21.31 10.80 8.88
CA ILE A 666 -20.69 11.90 8.11
C ILE A 666 -20.23 13.03 9.03
N GLY A 667 -19.27 13.81 8.54
CA GLY A 667 -18.77 15.00 9.21
C GLY A 667 -18.15 14.71 10.58
N THR A 668 -18.54 15.49 11.59
CA THR A 668 -18.06 15.38 12.98
C THR A 668 -18.31 14.01 13.59
N ALA A 669 -19.43 13.38 13.29
CA ALA A 669 -19.76 12.04 13.78
C ALA A 669 -18.81 10.98 13.18
N SER A 670 -18.45 11.12 11.91
CA SER A 670 -17.44 10.27 11.26
C SER A 670 -16.05 10.44 11.89
N LEU A 671 -15.61 11.67 12.11
CA LEU A 671 -14.33 11.96 12.76
C LEU A 671 -14.27 11.38 14.18
N ASN A 672 -15.33 11.53 14.97
CA ASN A 672 -15.41 10.95 16.32
C ASN A 672 -15.40 9.42 16.32
N ALA A 673 -15.98 8.78 15.31
CA ALA A 673 -15.98 7.33 15.19
C ALA A 673 -14.62 6.79 14.75
N PHE A 674 -13.97 7.50 13.85
CA PHE A 674 -12.74 7.06 13.20
C PHE A 674 -11.48 7.42 13.99
N ALA A 675 -11.42 8.59 14.62
CA ALA A 675 -10.25 9.04 15.37
C ALA A 675 -10.52 8.95 16.90
N SER A 676 -9.98 7.91 17.53
CA SER A 676 -10.31 7.58 18.93
C SER A 676 -9.62 8.45 19.98
N SER A 677 -8.52 9.15 19.65
CA SER A 677 -7.71 9.90 20.62
C SER A 677 -7.75 11.42 20.39
N TYR A 678 -7.43 11.86 19.19
CA TYR A 678 -7.40 13.27 18.82
C TYR A 678 -7.63 13.43 17.33
N TRP A 679 -8.41 14.44 16.95
CA TRP A 679 -8.50 14.91 15.58
C TRP A 679 -8.66 16.43 15.55
N ALA A 680 -8.12 17.06 14.53
CA ALA A 680 -8.39 18.43 14.15
C ALA A 680 -8.88 18.48 12.70
N PHE A 681 -9.88 19.29 12.43
CA PHE A 681 -10.40 19.56 11.08
C PHE A 681 -10.64 21.08 10.99
N ASP A 682 -9.53 21.84 10.91
CA ASP A 682 -9.54 23.27 11.12
C ASP A 682 -9.18 24.06 9.85
N ARG A 683 -9.87 25.19 9.63
CA ARG A 683 -9.56 26.13 8.56
C ARG A 683 -9.51 25.52 7.14
N ASN A 684 -10.08 24.34 6.94
CA ASN A 684 -10.24 23.81 5.59
C ASN A 684 -11.31 24.61 4.83
N VAL A 685 -11.12 24.80 3.53
CA VAL A 685 -12.15 25.31 2.62
C VAL A 685 -12.75 24.13 1.88
N VAL A 686 -13.93 23.69 2.29
CA VAL A 686 -14.67 22.59 1.67
C VAL A 686 -15.65 23.15 0.65
N ILE A 687 -15.55 22.70 -0.59
CA ILE A 687 -16.31 23.24 -1.73
C ILE A 687 -17.47 22.34 -2.11
N GLY A 688 -18.66 22.89 -2.26
CA GLY A 688 -19.85 22.22 -2.79
C GLY A 688 -20.60 21.34 -1.79
N LEU A 689 -20.35 21.51 -0.48
CA LEU A 689 -21.17 20.85 0.55
C LEU A 689 -22.56 21.50 0.59
N ALA A 690 -23.62 20.70 0.47
CA ALA A 690 -24.97 21.23 0.54
C ALA A 690 -25.27 21.82 1.92
N ALA A 691 -26.02 22.92 1.97
CA ALA A 691 -26.22 23.72 3.17
C ALA A 691 -26.78 22.90 4.36
N GLU A 692 -27.65 21.91 4.08
CA GLU A 692 -28.23 21.02 5.09
C GLU A 692 -27.21 20.12 5.79
N PHE A 693 -26.04 19.86 5.18
CA PHE A 693 -24.98 19.05 5.77
C PHE A 693 -23.89 19.86 6.46
N VAL A 694 -23.82 21.16 6.23
CA VAL A 694 -22.81 22.04 6.88
C VAL A 694 -22.87 21.94 8.41
N PRO A 695 -24.04 21.93 9.08
CA PRO A 695 -24.09 21.82 10.55
C PRO A 695 -23.56 20.48 11.10
N TRP A 696 -23.41 19.46 10.26
CA TRP A 696 -22.91 18.14 10.68
C TRP A 696 -21.38 18.05 10.61
N HIS A 697 -20.73 19.04 10.02
CA HIS A 697 -19.29 19.12 9.87
C HIS A 697 -18.66 20.10 10.88
N PRO A 698 -17.35 20.00 11.16
CA PRO A 698 -16.69 20.90 12.11
C PRO A 698 -16.81 22.37 11.72
N GLN A 699 -17.31 23.20 12.64
CA GLN A 699 -17.59 24.62 12.37
C GLN A 699 -16.32 25.50 12.42
N SER A 700 -15.17 24.94 12.71
CA SER A 700 -13.86 25.59 12.62
C SER A 700 -13.30 25.69 11.19
N SER A 701 -14.00 25.10 10.22
CA SER A 701 -13.65 25.13 8.79
C SER A 701 -14.66 25.98 7.98
N TYR A 702 -14.36 26.24 6.73
CA TYR A 702 -15.14 27.06 5.82
C TYR A 702 -15.83 26.20 4.77
N TYR A 703 -17.05 26.56 4.37
CA TYR A 703 -17.90 25.80 3.44
C TYR A 703 -18.31 26.70 2.28
N ALA A 704 -17.59 26.63 1.17
CA ALA A 704 -17.89 27.37 -0.05
C ALA A 704 -18.95 26.62 -0.87
N ALA A 705 -19.99 27.33 -1.32
CA ALA A 705 -21.07 26.69 -2.09
C ALA A 705 -20.59 26.17 -3.46
N THR A 706 -19.69 26.90 -4.10
CA THR A 706 -19.17 26.60 -5.46
C THR A 706 -17.69 26.89 -5.57
N MET A 707 -17.07 26.43 -6.67
CA MET A 707 -15.69 26.79 -7.03
C MET A 707 -15.51 28.30 -7.18
N ASP A 708 -16.47 28.96 -7.78
CA ASP A 708 -16.42 30.42 -7.98
C ASP A 708 -16.45 31.20 -6.64
N ALA A 709 -17.18 30.69 -5.65
CA ALA A 709 -17.25 31.30 -4.31
C ALA A 709 -15.89 31.23 -3.56
N VAL A 710 -14.96 30.39 -3.98
CA VAL A 710 -13.60 30.35 -3.43
C VAL A 710 -12.76 31.50 -3.97
N GLY A 711 -13.00 31.92 -5.19
CA GLY A 711 -12.25 33.01 -5.83
C GLY A 711 -10.84 32.61 -6.20
N PHE A 712 -10.68 31.51 -6.89
CA PHE A 712 -9.39 31.07 -7.45
C PHE A 712 -8.90 32.04 -8.54
N THR A 713 -7.60 32.10 -8.75
CA THR A 713 -6.97 32.95 -9.77
C THR A 713 -7.40 32.53 -11.17
N ASN A 714 -7.35 31.23 -11.49
CA ASN A 714 -7.79 30.67 -12.77
C ASN A 714 -8.06 29.17 -12.66
N ALA A 715 -9.18 28.78 -12.03
CA ALA A 715 -9.51 27.38 -11.82
C ALA A 715 -9.65 26.57 -13.13
N SER A 716 -10.23 27.15 -14.18
CA SER A 716 -10.38 26.50 -15.48
C SER A 716 -9.05 26.26 -16.18
N GLY A 717 -8.05 27.08 -15.92
CA GLY A 717 -6.66 26.90 -16.36
C GLY A 717 -5.80 26.12 -15.35
N GLY A 718 -6.37 25.49 -14.32
CA GLY A 718 -5.63 24.70 -13.33
C GLY A 718 -4.88 25.52 -12.28
N ASP A 719 -5.02 26.84 -12.25
CA ASP A 719 -4.47 27.70 -11.21
C ASP A 719 -5.47 27.85 -10.06
N TYR A 720 -5.36 27.00 -9.08
CA TYR A 720 -6.18 26.99 -7.87
C TYR A 720 -5.57 27.84 -6.73
N SER A 721 -4.63 28.75 -7.01
CA SER A 721 -4.21 29.77 -6.04
C SER A 721 -5.37 30.71 -5.75
N LEU A 722 -5.45 31.24 -4.52
CA LEU A 722 -6.51 32.19 -4.16
C LEU A 722 -6.24 33.56 -4.82
N GLY A 723 -7.20 34.04 -5.59
CA GLY A 723 -7.18 35.36 -6.20
C GLY A 723 -7.24 36.47 -5.17
N SER A 724 -6.89 37.70 -5.55
CA SER A 724 -6.84 38.88 -4.63
C SER A 724 -8.18 39.17 -3.96
N ALA A 725 -9.30 38.82 -4.56
CA ALA A 725 -10.65 39.01 -4.05
C ALA A 725 -11.19 37.82 -3.25
N SER A 726 -10.43 36.75 -3.10
CA SER A 726 -10.88 35.55 -2.37
C SER A 726 -11.16 35.88 -0.89
N PRO A 727 -12.33 35.47 -0.35
CA PRO A 727 -12.68 35.68 1.05
C PRO A 727 -11.83 34.81 2.01
N TYR A 728 -11.06 33.86 1.50
CA TYR A 728 -10.30 32.90 2.28
C TYR A 728 -8.82 33.25 2.41
N ARG A 729 -8.36 34.36 1.82
CA ARG A 729 -6.97 34.79 1.98
C ARG A 729 -6.61 35.05 3.46
N GLY A 730 -5.44 34.55 3.85
CA GLY A 730 -4.93 34.69 5.22
C GLY A 730 -5.77 33.96 6.28
N LYS A 731 -6.60 32.98 5.89
CA LYS A 731 -7.54 32.30 6.80
C LYS A 731 -7.02 30.95 7.32
N ALA A 732 -5.84 30.52 6.93
CA ALA A 732 -5.20 29.33 7.48
C ALA A 732 -4.82 29.50 8.96
N THR A 733 -4.51 28.39 9.64
CA THR A 733 -4.12 28.40 11.06
C THR A 733 -2.81 29.15 11.30
N ASP A 734 -1.93 29.20 10.30
CA ASP A 734 -0.65 29.92 10.29
C ASP A 734 -0.73 31.34 9.69
N SER A 735 -1.95 31.83 9.47
CA SER A 735 -2.24 33.15 8.89
C SER A 735 -1.87 33.29 7.40
N LYS A 736 -1.51 32.20 6.74
CA LYS A 736 -1.36 32.16 5.27
C LYS A 736 -2.69 31.87 4.58
N ASP A 737 -2.64 31.67 3.27
CA ASP A 737 -3.77 31.21 2.49
C ASP A 737 -3.96 29.70 2.71
N PRO A 738 -5.18 29.18 2.93
CA PRO A 738 -5.43 27.75 2.88
C PRO A 738 -5.22 27.21 1.46
N GLY A 739 -4.91 25.90 1.37
CA GLY A 739 -4.52 25.25 0.14
C GLY A 739 -3.01 25.22 -0.07
N ALA A 740 -2.58 24.69 -1.21
CA ALA A 740 -1.16 24.53 -1.54
C ALA A 740 -0.45 25.86 -1.80
N ASP A 741 0.82 25.93 -1.46
CA ASP A 741 1.71 27.04 -1.85
C ASP A 741 2.03 26.94 -3.36
N PHE A 742 1.18 27.55 -4.19
CA PHE A 742 1.31 27.50 -5.65
C PHE A 742 2.60 28.14 -6.20
N PRO A 743 3.08 29.28 -5.69
CA PRO A 743 4.38 29.79 -6.07
C PRO A 743 5.52 28.78 -5.83
N GLY A 744 5.57 28.20 -4.64
CA GLY A 744 6.55 27.19 -4.29
C GLY A 744 6.40 25.92 -5.12
N LEU A 745 5.17 25.45 -5.39
CA LEU A 745 4.89 24.29 -6.21
C LEU A 745 5.39 24.47 -7.66
N ARG A 746 5.09 25.62 -8.29
CA ARG A 746 5.56 25.93 -9.65
C ARG A 746 7.08 26.02 -9.75
N GLN A 747 7.71 26.70 -8.80
CA GLN A 747 9.16 26.84 -8.77
C GLN A 747 9.86 25.48 -8.65
N ARG A 748 9.30 24.57 -7.87
CA ARG A 748 9.92 23.30 -7.52
C ARG A 748 9.66 22.20 -8.56
N THR A 749 8.48 22.16 -9.14
CA THR A 749 8.14 21.14 -10.15
C THR A 749 8.60 21.53 -11.57
N GLY A 750 8.94 22.79 -11.79
CA GLY A 750 9.33 23.27 -13.13
C GLY A 750 8.23 23.18 -14.17
N THR A 751 7.02 22.79 -13.77
CA THR A 751 5.89 22.61 -14.64
C THR A 751 5.07 23.89 -14.72
N THR A 752 4.75 24.31 -15.91
CA THR A 752 3.46 24.95 -16.18
C THR A 752 2.41 23.97 -15.64
N ILE A 753 1.74 24.30 -14.54
CA ILE A 753 0.72 23.46 -13.88
C ILE A 753 -0.44 23.15 -14.87
N VAL A 754 -0.37 23.72 -16.05
CA VAL A 754 -1.38 23.68 -17.10
C VAL A 754 -0.80 23.13 -18.37
N GLN A 755 -1.08 21.90 -18.66
CA GLN A 755 -1.41 21.40 -20.01
C GLN A 755 -2.35 20.23 -19.92
#